data_2311baa372bb7269743a74d30e9603ca
#
_entry.id   2311baa372bb7269743a74d30e9603ca
#
_cell.length_a   1.000
_cell.length_b   1.000
_cell.length_c   1.000
_cell.angle_alpha   90.00
_cell.angle_beta   90.00
_cell.angle_gamma   90.00
#
_symmetry.space_group_name_H-M   'P 1'
#
loop_
_entity.id
_entity.type
_entity.pdbx_description
1 polymer ?
#
loop_
_entity_poly.entity_id
_entity_poly.type
_entity_poly.pdbx_seq_one_letter_code
_entity_poly.pdbx_strand_id
1 'polypeptide(L)'
;MLRFTALTTAQNRKPVAVPENGKRSELFAQNVFNEEAMRQLMTRDAFAAVMNAIHNGTKIDRRVADQVATAMRDWAISKGATHYTHWFQPLTGGTAEKHDAFFEPVTRDRAIERFGGGQLVQQESDASSFPNGGIRNTFEARGYTAWDPSSPPFVYGTVLCIPTIFIAYTGEALDNKTPLLKALSALDQAATEVARYFDKNVSKVTTTLGCEQEYFLIDKALANTRPDLMITGRTLLGHQAAKGQQLDDHYLGAIPSRVLAFMRDLEQECLLLGIPVKTRHNEVAPNQFELAPIFEEANLAVDQNSLLMDVMRKVAERHDFVILFHEKPFAGVNGSGKHNNWSLVTDTGVNLLAPSKTPIKNLQFLTFFICTIKAVCEYEPLLRASVASATNDYRLGANEAPPAIVSVFIGEQLTQVLDALEVSSDNLSPEEKTELKLNVVGKIPDLFLDTTDRNRTSSFAFTGNKFEFRAVGSKANCGKPTMVLSTIVAQQLTEFKKAVDALIEGGKKKEDAIFKVLRRYIKESKKIRFEGDGYSKEWEEEAARRGLSNHKTTPEALKENISEKAVALFESTGVLSKVELLARYEIGLEEYVKTVQIESRVLGDIALNHVVPTAVRYQNTLIENVKGLKEIFGDSYQEVAAEQLELIRHISEHIKVIHSQVEAMVEARKHANHLPDFEAKADAYCTQVKPFFEVIRYHCDKLELMVDDELWTLTKYRELLFN
;
A
#
# COMPACT_ATOMS: atom_id res chain seq x y z
N MET A 1 4.03 -37.16 -4.15
CA MET A 1 4.62 -37.15 -5.51
C MET A 1 4.74 -35.76 -6.09
N LEU A 2 3.67 -34.95 -6.19
CA LEU A 2 3.75 -33.58 -6.74
C LEU A 2 4.72 -32.66 -5.96
N ARG A 3 4.72 -32.71 -4.63
CA ARG A 3 5.60 -31.90 -3.77
C ARG A 3 7.09 -32.18 -4.04
N PHE A 4 7.52 -33.45 -4.10
CA PHE A 4 8.92 -33.79 -4.37
C PHE A 4 9.35 -33.46 -5.80
N THR A 5 8.44 -33.59 -6.76
CA THR A 5 8.69 -33.12 -8.13
C THR A 5 8.88 -31.60 -8.17
N ALA A 6 8.06 -30.85 -7.42
CA ALA A 6 8.19 -29.39 -7.31
C ALA A 6 9.53 -28.99 -6.67
N LEU A 7 9.94 -29.67 -5.59
CA LEU A 7 11.23 -29.44 -4.93
C LEU A 7 12.41 -29.70 -5.91
N THR A 8 12.42 -30.85 -6.60
CA THR A 8 13.46 -31.15 -7.59
C THR A 8 13.48 -30.12 -8.72
N THR A 9 12.30 -29.68 -9.18
CA THR A 9 12.19 -28.62 -10.20
C THR A 9 12.79 -27.32 -9.72
N ALA A 10 12.42 -26.85 -8.52
CA ALA A 10 12.93 -25.62 -7.94
C ALA A 10 14.46 -25.64 -7.76
N GLN A 11 15.01 -26.75 -7.23
CA GLN A 11 16.45 -26.91 -7.01
C GLN A 11 17.27 -26.91 -8.30
N ASN A 12 16.72 -27.40 -9.42
CA ASN A 12 17.40 -27.44 -10.69
C ASN A 12 17.35 -26.14 -11.50
N ARG A 13 16.56 -25.17 -11.07
CA ARG A 13 16.44 -23.90 -11.79
C ARG A 13 17.71 -23.07 -11.68
N LYS A 14 18.10 -22.47 -12.80
CA LYS A 14 19.24 -21.55 -12.90
C LYS A 14 18.76 -20.11 -13.02
N PRO A 15 19.59 -19.13 -12.64
CA PRO A 15 19.31 -17.73 -12.93
C PRO A 15 19.05 -17.53 -14.43
N VAL A 16 18.00 -16.80 -14.78
CA VAL A 16 17.75 -16.40 -16.17
C VAL A 16 18.80 -15.38 -16.60
N ALA A 17 19.34 -15.53 -17.80
CA ALA A 17 20.28 -14.57 -18.33
C ALA A 17 19.58 -13.23 -18.64
N VAL A 18 20.05 -12.17 -18.04
CA VAL A 18 19.54 -10.80 -18.27
C VAL A 18 20.57 -10.06 -19.12
N PRO A 19 20.22 -9.62 -20.33
CA PRO A 19 21.13 -8.85 -21.17
C PRO A 19 21.59 -7.55 -20.49
N GLU A 20 22.84 -7.17 -20.65
CA GLU A 20 23.33 -5.87 -20.20
C GLU A 20 23.10 -4.83 -21.30
N ASN A 21 22.12 -4.00 -21.13
CA ASN A 21 21.75 -2.97 -22.10
C ASN A 21 22.35 -1.60 -21.70
N GLY A 22 23.63 -1.35 -22.03
CA GLY A 22 24.24 -0.03 -21.89
C GLY A 22 24.24 0.57 -20.47
N LYS A 23 24.36 1.89 -20.40
CA LYS A 23 24.30 2.62 -19.13
C LYS A 23 22.86 2.79 -18.67
N ARG A 24 22.62 2.62 -17.34
CA ARG A 24 21.29 2.80 -16.72
C ARG A 24 20.66 4.15 -17.03
N SER A 25 21.44 5.22 -17.04
CA SER A 25 20.97 6.57 -17.37
C SER A 25 20.50 6.73 -18.82
N GLU A 26 20.98 5.88 -19.74
CA GLU A 26 20.56 5.89 -21.14
C GLU A 26 19.23 5.15 -21.34
N LEU A 27 18.90 4.19 -20.47
CA LEU A 27 17.64 3.46 -20.52
C LEU A 27 16.46 4.27 -19.97
N PHE A 28 16.73 5.24 -19.08
CA PHE A 28 15.69 5.93 -18.33
C PHE A 28 14.69 6.65 -19.24
N ALA A 29 13.42 6.32 -19.05
CA ALA A 29 12.25 6.90 -19.73
C ALA A 29 12.25 6.78 -21.28
N GLN A 30 12.98 5.81 -21.85
CA GLN A 30 12.98 5.61 -23.31
C GLN A 30 11.59 5.27 -23.86
N ASN A 31 10.75 4.61 -23.08
CA ASN A 31 9.39 4.22 -23.44
C ASN A 31 8.31 5.13 -22.83
N VAL A 32 8.68 6.38 -22.47
CA VAL A 32 7.78 7.38 -21.92
C VAL A 32 7.65 8.55 -22.90
N PHE A 33 6.44 8.97 -23.19
CA PHE A 33 6.17 10.18 -23.98
C PHE A 33 6.34 11.40 -23.08
N ASN A 34 7.59 11.66 -22.71
CA ASN A 34 8.01 12.71 -21.79
C ASN A 34 8.11 14.07 -22.48
N GLU A 35 8.48 15.11 -21.72
CA GLU A 35 8.64 16.46 -22.22
C GLU A 35 9.60 16.57 -23.41
N GLU A 36 10.70 15.80 -23.41
CA GLU A 36 11.67 15.78 -24.49
C GLU A 36 11.07 15.21 -25.78
N ALA A 37 10.37 14.07 -25.69
CA ALA A 37 9.65 13.48 -26.83
C ALA A 37 8.55 14.42 -27.35
N MET A 38 7.80 15.05 -26.45
CA MET A 38 6.77 16.04 -26.81
C MET A 38 7.39 17.23 -27.56
N ARG A 39 8.51 17.76 -27.07
CA ARG A 39 9.20 18.91 -27.68
C ARG A 39 9.73 18.60 -29.07
N GLN A 40 10.15 17.37 -29.32
CA GLN A 40 10.69 16.93 -30.61
C GLN A 40 9.59 16.68 -31.66
N LEU A 41 8.42 16.20 -31.24
CA LEU A 41 7.38 15.67 -32.12
C LEU A 41 6.14 16.56 -32.25
N MET A 42 5.96 17.51 -31.34
CA MET A 42 4.80 18.41 -31.34
C MET A 42 5.15 19.78 -31.91
N THR A 43 4.11 20.49 -32.40
CA THR A 43 4.24 21.92 -32.71
C THR A 43 4.48 22.72 -31.43
N ARG A 44 5.13 23.90 -31.55
CA ARG A 44 5.39 24.77 -30.38
C ARG A 44 4.11 25.14 -29.63
N ASP A 45 3.03 25.41 -30.34
CA ASP A 45 1.75 25.81 -29.72
C ASP A 45 1.11 24.63 -28.99
N ALA A 46 1.11 23.43 -29.56
CA ALA A 46 0.59 22.23 -28.92
C ALA A 46 1.42 21.86 -27.68
N PHE A 47 2.74 21.92 -27.77
CA PHE A 47 3.63 21.69 -26.64
C PHE A 47 3.37 22.70 -25.51
N ALA A 48 3.32 24.01 -25.84
CA ALA A 48 3.04 25.04 -24.83
C ALA A 48 1.68 24.85 -24.15
N ALA A 49 0.65 24.45 -24.90
CA ALA A 49 -0.68 24.20 -24.37
C ALA A 49 -0.69 22.99 -23.40
N VAL A 50 0.02 21.90 -23.73
CA VAL A 50 0.15 20.74 -22.84
C VAL A 50 0.93 21.11 -21.59
N MET A 51 2.05 21.81 -21.69
CA MET A 51 2.84 22.26 -20.55
C MET A 51 2.04 23.20 -19.64
N ASN A 52 1.21 24.07 -20.22
CA ASN A 52 0.32 24.92 -19.45
C ASN A 52 -0.78 24.12 -18.74
N ALA A 53 -1.31 23.06 -19.39
CA ALA A 53 -2.25 22.15 -18.74
C ALA A 53 -1.60 21.40 -17.57
N ILE A 54 -0.37 20.92 -17.72
CA ILE A 54 0.38 20.22 -16.66
C ILE A 54 0.67 21.15 -15.47
N HIS A 55 1.13 22.38 -15.73
CA HIS A 55 1.56 23.28 -14.67
C HIS A 55 0.41 24.04 -13.99
N ASN A 56 -0.58 24.46 -14.78
CA ASN A 56 -1.63 25.38 -14.35
C ASN A 56 -3.04 24.80 -14.39
N GLY A 57 -3.20 23.53 -14.80
CA GLY A 57 -4.51 22.85 -14.88
C GLY A 57 -5.45 23.44 -15.94
N THR A 58 -4.90 24.08 -16.98
CA THR A 58 -5.71 24.67 -18.06
C THR A 58 -6.31 23.58 -18.96
N LYS A 59 -7.47 23.85 -19.54
CA LYS A 59 -8.12 22.93 -20.47
C LYS A 59 -7.37 22.90 -21.81
N ILE A 60 -7.23 21.73 -22.40
CA ILE A 60 -6.71 21.51 -23.74
C ILE A 60 -7.89 21.56 -24.73
N ASP A 61 -7.82 22.43 -25.74
CA ASP A 61 -8.85 22.47 -26.78
C ASP A 61 -8.74 21.28 -27.74
N ARG A 62 -9.84 21.00 -28.47
CA ARG A 62 -9.95 19.83 -29.37
C ARG A 62 -8.86 19.85 -30.46
N ARG A 63 -8.54 21.00 -31.02
CA ARG A 63 -7.54 21.13 -32.10
C ARG A 63 -6.13 20.79 -31.59
N VAL A 64 -5.80 21.24 -30.39
CA VAL A 64 -4.52 20.89 -29.73
C VAL A 64 -4.52 19.40 -29.40
N ALA A 65 -5.62 18.84 -28.91
CA ALA A 65 -5.74 17.42 -28.61
C ALA A 65 -5.50 16.51 -29.83
N ASP A 66 -5.98 16.90 -31.03
CA ASP A 66 -5.73 16.17 -32.29
C ASP A 66 -4.22 16.18 -32.66
N GLN A 67 -3.53 17.30 -32.46
CA GLN A 67 -2.08 17.40 -32.71
C GLN A 67 -1.29 16.54 -31.72
N VAL A 68 -1.66 16.57 -30.45
CA VAL A 68 -1.04 15.73 -29.39
C VAL A 68 -1.24 14.25 -29.70
N ALA A 69 -2.47 13.86 -30.01
CA ALA A 69 -2.81 12.47 -30.35
C ALA A 69 -2.00 11.95 -31.54
N THR A 70 -1.87 12.76 -32.59
CA THR A 70 -1.07 12.39 -33.78
C THR A 70 0.41 12.18 -33.41
N ALA A 71 1.01 13.12 -32.69
CA ALA A 71 2.41 13.01 -32.27
C ALA A 71 2.64 11.80 -31.34
N MET A 72 1.72 11.57 -30.41
CA MET A 72 1.75 10.45 -29.47
C MET A 72 1.62 9.09 -30.18
N ARG A 73 0.71 8.98 -31.17
CA ARG A 73 0.55 7.78 -32.00
C ARG A 73 1.84 7.47 -32.77
N ASP A 74 2.36 8.47 -33.50
CA ASP A 74 3.54 8.28 -34.35
C ASP A 74 4.77 7.89 -33.52
N TRP A 75 4.91 8.51 -32.33
CA TRP A 75 5.92 8.10 -31.36
C TRP A 75 5.71 6.67 -30.88
N ALA A 76 4.49 6.30 -30.45
CA ALA A 76 4.19 4.98 -29.96
C ALA A 76 4.44 3.88 -30.99
N ILE A 77 4.03 4.12 -32.26
CA ILE A 77 4.31 3.21 -33.39
C ILE A 77 5.83 3.07 -33.61
N SER A 78 6.59 4.15 -33.50
CA SER A 78 8.07 4.09 -33.60
C SER A 78 8.70 3.24 -32.50
N LYS A 79 8.00 3.07 -31.35
CA LYS A 79 8.37 2.17 -30.25
C LYS A 79 7.80 0.74 -30.39
N GLY A 80 7.08 0.44 -31.47
CA GLY A 80 6.51 -0.88 -31.76
C GLY A 80 5.08 -1.07 -31.21
N ALA A 81 4.41 -0.03 -30.77
CA ALA A 81 3.03 -0.13 -30.33
C ALA A 81 2.09 -0.37 -31.50
N THR A 82 1.12 -1.25 -31.32
CA THR A 82 0.06 -1.59 -32.26
C THR A 82 -1.32 -1.23 -31.73
N HIS A 83 -1.44 -1.09 -30.42
CA HIS A 83 -2.65 -0.79 -29.68
C HIS A 83 -2.43 0.39 -28.73
N TYR A 84 -3.53 0.97 -28.26
CA TYR A 84 -3.55 1.96 -27.20
C TYR A 84 -4.61 1.58 -26.16
N THR A 85 -4.46 2.12 -24.96
CA THR A 85 -5.43 1.95 -23.87
C THR A 85 -5.50 3.20 -23.00
N HIS A 86 -6.67 3.52 -22.50
CA HIS A 86 -6.82 4.35 -21.32
C HIS A 86 -6.48 3.49 -20.09
N TRP A 87 -5.39 3.81 -19.46
CA TRP A 87 -4.86 3.10 -18.29
C TRP A 87 -5.30 3.82 -17.01
N PHE A 88 -5.98 3.14 -16.10
CA PHE A 88 -6.53 3.74 -14.88
C PHE A 88 -6.47 2.80 -13.69
N GLN A 89 -6.77 3.33 -12.49
CA GLN A 89 -6.65 2.65 -11.20
C GLN A 89 -8.04 2.52 -10.55
N PRO A 90 -8.79 1.44 -10.82
CA PRO A 90 -10.12 1.23 -10.24
C PRO A 90 -10.06 1.05 -8.72
N LEU A 91 -11.20 1.19 -8.03
CA LEU A 91 -11.31 1.03 -6.59
C LEU A 91 -11.01 -0.39 -6.09
N THR A 92 -11.05 -1.38 -6.95
CA THR A 92 -10.71 -2.79 -6.64
C THR A 92 -9.21 -3.07 -6.50
N GLY A 93 -8.37 -2.05 -6.67
CA GLY A 93 -6.92 -2.19 -6.70
C GLY A 93 -6.38 -2.69 -8.04
N GLY A 94 -5.06 -2.61 -8.22
CA GLY A 94 -4.42 -2.91 -9.50
C GLY A 94 -4.68 -1.83 -10.56
N THR A 95 -4.47 -2.19 -11.81
CA THR A 95 -4.66 -1.34 -12.98
C THR A 95 -5.71 -1.95 -13.91
N ALA A 96 -6.37 -1.11 -14.70
CA ALA A 96 -7.36 -1.54 -15.67
C ALA A 96 -7.02 -0.97 -17.05
N GLU A 97 -7.20 -1.79 -18.09
CA GLU A 97 -6.89 -1.47 -19.48
C GLU A 97 -7.82 -2.20 -20.43
N LYS A 98 -8.10 -1.56 -21.58
CA LYS A 98 -8.81 -2.15 -22.71
C LYS A 98 -8.08 -1.75 -23.97
N HIS A 99 -7.46 -2.71 -24.65
CA HIS A 99 -6.63 -2.46 -25.83
C HIS A 99 -7.47 -2.26 -27.08
N ASP A 100 -7.43 -1.06 -27.63
CA ASP A 100 -7.98 -0.74 -28.95
C ASP A 100 -6.84 -0.63 -29.97
N ALA A 101 -6.98 -1.25 -31.14
CA ALA A 101 -5.97 -1.18 -32.19
C ALA A 101 -5.93 0.22 -32.82
N PHE A 102 -4.73 0.68 -33.21
CA PHE A 102 -4.62 1.85 -34.08
C PHE A 102 -5.17 1.57 -35.48
N PHE A 103 -5.22 0.31 -35.87
CA PHE A 103 -5.69 -0.15 -37.17
C PHE A 103 -7.14 0.26 -37.45
N GLU A 104 -7.37 0.96 -38.57
CA GLU A 104 -8.69 1.33 -39.05
C GLU A 104 -8.78 1.07 -40.58
N PRO A 105 -9.73 0.23 -41.06
CA PRO A 105 -9.91 0.00 -42.46
C PRO A 105 -10.55 1.23 -43.12
N VAL A 106 -9.92 1.73 -44.18
CA VAL A 106 -10.44 2.84 -45.01
C VAL A 106 -11.24 2.32 -46.20
N THR A 107 -10.77 1.22 -46.77
CA THR A 107 -11.45 0.46 -47.81
C THR A 107 -11.34 -1.03 -47.55
N ARG A 108 -11.94 -1.86 -48.41
CA ARG A 108 -11.84 -3.33 -48.26
C ARG A 108 -10.40 -3.85 -48.28
N ASP A 109 -9.51 -3.16 -49.01
CA ASP A 109 -8.14 -3.59 -49.30
C ASP A 109 -7.07 -2.61 -48.73
N ARG A 110 -7.49 -1.59 -47.96
CA ARG A 110 -6.60 -0.56 -47.43
C ARG A 110 -6.98 -0.16 -46.01
N ALA A 111 -6.01 -0.07 -45.13
CA ALA A 111 -6.14 0.40 -43.78
C ALA A 111 -5.11 1.49 -43.46
N ILE A 112 -5.34 2.22 -42.41
CA ILE A 112 -4.42 3.22 -41.82
C ILE A 112 -4.33 3.01 -40.30
N GLU A 113 -3.33 3.56 -39.71
CA GLU A 113 -3.24 3.74 -38.27
C GLU A 113 -3.88 5.08 -37.89
N ARG A 114 -4.91 5.04 -37.06
CA ARG A 114 -5.65 6.23 -36.61
C ARG A 114 -5.70 6.32 -35.08
N PHE A 115 -5.48 7.52 -34.58
CA PHE A 115 -5.69 7.92 -33.20
C PHE A 115 -5.90 9.44 -33.16
N GLY A 116 -7.07 9.89 -32.75
CA GLY A 116 -7.45 11.30 -32.75
C GLY A 116 -7.62 11.86 -31.34
N GLY A 117 -7.71 13.17 -31.26
CA GLY A 117 -7.85 13.88 -30.00
C GLY A 117 -9.08 13.46 -29.18
N GLY A 118 -10.17 13.08 -29.83
CA GLY A 118 -11.35 12.56 -29.15
C GLY A 118 -11.06 11.23 -28.43
N GLN A 119 -10.25 10.36 -29.05
CA GLN A 119 -9.83 9.08 -28.45
C GLN A 119 -8.80 9.27 -27.35
N LEU A 120 -7.98 10.32 -27.43
CA LEU A 120 -7.02 10.68 -26.39
C LEU A 120 -7.70 11.26 -25.15
N VAL A 121 -8.60 12.24 -25.35
CA VAL A 121 -9.12 13.05 -24.24
C VAL A 121 -10.12 12.29 -23.40
N GLN A 122 -11.01 11.52 -24.03
CA GLN A 122 -12.09 10.84 -23.31
C GLN A 122 -12.52 9.58 -24.03
N GLN A 123 -12.76 8.53 -23.25
CA GLN A 123 -13.41 7.32 -23.74
C GLN A 123 -14.56 6.94 -22.83
N GLU A 124 -15.56 6.29 -23.41
CA GLU A 124 -16.68 5.70 -22.70
C GLU A 124 -16.40 4.22 -22.49
N SER A 125 -16.24 3.83 -21.23
CA SER A 125 -15.91 2.46 -20.85
C SER A 125 -17.09 1.80 -20.14
N ASP A 126 -17.32 0.52 -20.42
CA ASP A 126 -18.26 -0.28 -19.64
C ASP A 126 -17.67 -0.49 -18.24
N ALA A 127 -18.39 0.02 -17.25
CA ALA A 127 -18.00 -0.06 -15.85
C ALA A 127 -18.86 -1.04 -15.05
N SER A 128 -19.69 -1.85 -15.70
CA SER A 128 -20.64 -2.76 -15.03
C SER A 128 -19.96 -3.82 -14.14
N SER A 129 -18.74 -4.22 -14.47
CA SER A 129 -17.95 -5.18 -13.69
C SER A 129 -17.27 -4.58 -12.47
N PHE A 130 -17.18 -3.25 -12.36
CA PHE A 130 -16.57 -2.60 -11.20
C PHE A 130 -17.60 -2.32 -10.10
N PRO A 131 -17.27 -2.53 -8.83
CA PRO A 131 -18.13 -2.16 -7.71
C PRO A 131 -18.33 -0.63 -7.70
N ASN A 132 -19.52 -0.19 -7.38
CA ASN A 132 -19.89 1.23 -7.41
C ASN A 132 -20.55 1.76 -6.12
N GLY A 133 -20.79 0.91 -5.11
CA GLY A 133 -21.38 1.30 -3.84
C GLY A 133 -22.72 2.06 -3.97
N GLY A 134 -23.52 1.74 -4.99
CA GLY A 134 -24.80 2.41 -5.24
C GLY A 134 -24.73 3.73 -5.99
N ILE A 135 -23.54 4.20 -6.40
CA ILE A 135 -23.39 5.43 -7.22
C ILE A 135 -24.11 5.28 -8.57
N ARG A 136 -24.09 4.06 -9.17
CA ARG A 136 -24.67 3.79 -10.47
C ARG A 136 -25.87 2.86 -10.38
N ASN A 137 -26.90 3.15 -11.14
CA ASN A 137 -27.96 2.20 -11.41
C ASN A 137 -27.51 1.12 -12.41
N THR A 138 -28.10 -0.07 -12.38
CA THR A 138 -27.70 -1.19 -13.23
C THR A 138 -27.83 -0.94 -14.74
N PHE A 139 -28.69 -0.02 -15.18
CA PHE A 139 -28.85 0.38 -16.58
C PHE A 139 -27.88 1.51 -16.99
N GLU A 140 -27.24 2.19 -16.05
CA GLU A 140 -26.21 3.21 -16.29
C GLU A 140 -24.82 2.63 -16.03
N ALA A 141 -24.52 1.51 -16.68
CA ALA A 141 -23.27 0.78 -16.48
C ALA A 141 -22.04 1.49 -17.06
N ARG A 142 -22.19 2.68 -17.63
CA ARG A 142 -21.14 3.42 -18.32
C ARG A 142 -20.39 4.32 -17.38
N GLY A 143 -19.05 4.33 -17.54
CA GLY A 143 -18.14 5.29 -16.95
C GLY A 143 -17.34 5.99 -18.04
N TYR A 144 -16.69 7.07 -17.67
CA TYR A 144 -15.82 7.82 -18.55
C TYR A 144 -14.39 7.81 -18.02
N THR A 145 -13.44 7.48 -18.90
CA THR A 145 -12.04 7.73 -18.67
C THR A 145 -11.66 9.06 -19.32
N ALA A 146 -10.87 9.88 -18.64
CA ALA A 146 -10.37 11.14 -19.17
C ALA A 146 -8.87 11.25 -18.95
N TRP A 147 -8.16 11.67 -20.00
CA TRP A 147 -6.71 11.83 -19.98
C TRP A 147 -6.26 12.76 -18.85
N ASP A 148 -5.25 12.33 -18.10
CA ASP A 148 -4.52 13.16 -17.14
C ASP A 148 -3.20 13.60 -17.75
N PRO A 149 -3.05 14.84 -18.21
CA PRO A 149 -1.81 15.31 -18.83
C PRO A 149 -0.65 15.43 -17.82
N SER A 150 -0.90 15.41 -16.51
CA SER A 150 0.15 15.47 -15.49
C SER A 150 0.92 14.16 -15.33
N SER A 151 0.39 13.05 -15.89
CA SER A 151 1.08 11.76 -15.94
C SER A 151 1.43 11.43 -17.40
N PRO A 152 2.73 11.25 -17.73
CA PRO A 152 3.13 11.02 -19.10
C PRO A 152 2.68 9.64 -19.60
N PRO A 153 2.14 9.52 -20.82
CA PRO A 153 1.89 8.25 -21.49
C PRO A 153 3.16 7.43 -21.69
N PHE A 154 3.03 6.12 -21.72
CA PHE A 154 4.15 5.21 -21.88
C PHE A 154 3.80 4.03 -22.78
N VAL A 155 4.80 3.39 -23.38
CA VAL A 155 4.64 2.15 -24.15
C VAL A 155 5.11 0.98 -23.31
N TYR A 156 4.21 0.04 -23.06
CA TYR A 156 4.53 -1.21 -22.38
C TYR A 156 4.20 -2.40 -23.29
N GLY A 157 5.22 -3.18 -23.64
CA GLY A 157 5.10 -4.18 -24.69
C GLY A 157 4.71 -3.54 -26.03
N THR A 158 3.55 -3.88 -26.57
CA THR A 158 3.02 -3.36 -27.85
C THR A 158 1.85 -2.38 -27.67
N VAL A 159 1.69 -1.82 -26.46
CA VAL A 159 0.53 -1.00 -26.10
C VAL A 159 0.98 0.38 -25.63
N LEU A 160 0.41 1.42 -26.22
CA LEU A 160 0.45 2.78 -25.68
C LEU A 160 -0.53 2.90 -24.52
N CYS A 161 -0.03 3.06 -23.32
CA CYS A 161 -0.81 3.27 -22.09
C CYS A 161 -0.93 4.77 -21.80
N ILE A 162 -2.15 5.26 -21.69
CA ILE A 162 -2.46 6.68 -21.45
C ILE A 162 -3.07 6.78 -20.04
N PRO A 163 -2.36 7.39 -19.05
CA PRO A 163 -2.91 7.55 -17.71
C PRO A 163 -4.17 8.41 -17.72
N THR A 164 -5.23 7.91 -17.08
CA THR A 164 -6.55 8.55 -17.06
C THR A 164 -7.16 8.52 -15.67
N ILE A 165 -8.09 9.44 -15.42
CA ILE A 165 -9.09 9.33 -14.36
C ILE A 165 -10.28 8.48 -14.85
N PHE A 166 -11.04 7.93 -13.89
CA PHE A 166 -12.25 7.16 -14.19
C PHE A 166 -13.41 7.66 -13.33
N ILE A 167 -14.48 8.14 -14.00
CA ILE A 167 -15.62 8.79 -13.36
C ILE A 167 -16.95 8.19 -13.84
N ALA A 168 -17.97 8.27 -13.00
CA ALA A 168 -19.34 7.93 -13.37
C ALA A 168 -19.94 8.93 -14.37
N TYR A 169 -21.05 8.57 -15.00
CA TYR A 169 -21.82 9.47 -15.87
C TYR A 169 -22.22 10.77 -15.18
N THR A 170 -22.52 10.71 -13.90
CA THR A 170 -22.90 11.84 -13.04
C THR A 170 -21.72 12.61 -12.47
N GLY A 171 -20.48 12.15 -12.71
CA GLY A 171 -19.24 12.86 -12.38
C GLY A 171 -18.53 12.38 -11.11
N GLU A 172 -19.08 11.42 -10.36
CA GLU A 172 -18.45 10.87 -9.17
C GLU A 172 -17.22 10.02 -9.55
N ALA A 173 -16.18 10.11 -8.71
CA ALA A 173 -14.95 9.35 -8.89
C ALA A 173 -15.14 7.85 -8.64
N LEU A 174 -14.82 7.03 -9.62
CA LEU A 174 -14.83 5.56 -9.57
C LEU A 174 -13.41 4.97 -9.45
N ASP A 175 -12.42 5.82 -9.21
CA ASP A 175 -11.00 5.46 -9.10
C ASP A 175 -10.36 6.03 -7.83
N ASN A 176 -9.07 5.72 -7.63
CA ASN A 176 -8.27 6.30 -6.57
C ASN A 176 -7.57 7.60 -6.99
N LYS A 177 -7.41 7.84 -8.30
CA LYS A 177 -6.64 8.95 -8.85
C LYS A 177 -7.40 10.28 -8.79
N THR A 178 -8.67 10.31 -9.14
CA THR A 178 -9.47 11.54 -9.14
C THR A 178 -9.49 12.25 -7.78
N PRO A 179 -9.81 11.58 -6.65
CA PRO A 179 -9.77 12.24 -5.35
C PRO A 179 -8.34 12.57 -4.90
N LEU A 180 -7.33 11.81 -5.32
CA LEU A 180 -5.94 12.15 -5.07
C LEU A 180 -5.59 13.51 -5.72
N LEU A 181 -5.87 13.69 -7.00
CA LEU A 181 -5.63 14.94 -7.73
C LEU A 181 -6.34 16.14 -7.07
N LYS A 182 -7.59 15.95 -6.64
CA LYS A 182 -8.33 16.99 -5.90
C LYS A 182 -7.66 17.33 -4.56
N ALA A 183 -7.20 16.32 -3.81
CA ALA A 183 -6.52 16.51 -2.53
C ALA A 183 -5.17 17.21 -2.70
N LEU A 184 -4.39 16.86 -3.73
CA LEU A 184 -3.13 17.50 -4.05
C LEU A 184 -3.32 18.97 -4.44
N SER A 185 -4.37 19.28 -5.20
CA SER A 185 -4.73 20.67 -5.54
C SER A 185 -5.15 21.47 -4.30
N ALA A 186 -5.95 20.91 -3.41
CA ALA A 186 -6.36 21.57 -2.16
C ALA A 186 -5.13 21.84 -1.26
N LEU A 187 -4.22 20.89 -1.19
CA LEU A 187 -2.99 21.02 -0.40
C LEU A 187 -2.03 22.06 -1.01
N ASP A 188 -1.85 22.07 -2.34
CA ASP A 188 -1.06 23.08 -3.03
C ASP A 188 -1.56 24.50 -2.68
N GLN A 189 -2.88 24.75 -2.81
CA GLN A 189 -3.47 26.04 -2.46
C GLN A 189 -3.18 26.43 -1.01
N ALA A 190 -3.51 25.59 -0.05
CA ALA A 190 -3.34 25.87 1.37
C ALA A 190 -1.86 26.06 1.75
N ALA A 191 -0.98 25.19 1.25
CA ALA A 191 0.44 25.24 1.53
C ALA A 191 1.13 26.46 0.90
N THR A 192 0.77 26.82 -0.34
CA THR A 192 1.28 28.02 -1.03
C THR A 192 0.93 29.29 -0.28
N GLU A 193 -0.31 29.42 0.20
CA GLU A 193 -0.74 30.58 0.99
C GLU A 193 0.03 30.72 2.30
N VAL A 194 0.31 29.60 2.99
CA VAL A 194 1.12 29.61 4.22
C VAL A 194 2.59 29.85 3.92
N ALA A 195 3.15 29.25 2.86
CA ALA A 195 4.54 29.44 2.46
C ALA A 195 4.86 30.91 2.14
N ARG A 196 3.90 31.65 1.60
CA ARG A 196 4.03 33.09 1.30
C ARG A 196 4.23 33.99 2.53
N TYR A 197 3.97 33.50 3.74
CA TYR A 197 4.41 34.21 4.95
C TYR A 197 5.94 34.33 5.03
N PHE A 198 6.67 33.38 4.45
CA PHE A 198 8.12 33.24 4.54
C PHE A 198 8.83 33.62 3.25
N ASP A 199 8.25 33.29 2.10
CA ASP A 199 8.76 33.64 0.77
C ASP A 199 7.61 34.02 -0.17
N LYS A 200 7.54 35.27 -0.55
CA LYS A 200 6.49 35.81 -1.43
C LYS A 200 6.59 35.31 -2.88
N ASN A 201 7.74 34.75 -3.27
CA ASN A 201 7.96 34.24 -4.63
C ASN A 201 7.36 32.85 -4.84
N VAL A 202 6.96 32.16 -3.80
CA VAL A 202 6.31 30.84 -3.91
C VAL A 202 4.97 31.00 -4.60
N SER A 203 4.83 30.30 -5.73
CA SER A 203 3.60 30.24 -6.52
C SER A 203 2.94 28.86 -6.49
N LYS A 204 3.69 27.82 -6.15
CA LYS A 204 3.21 26.44 -6.07
C LYS A 204 3.94 25.63 -4.99
N VAL A 205 3.22 24.76 -4.32
CA VAL A 205 3.78 23.73 -3.43
C VAL A 205 3.40 22.34 -3.96
N THR A 206 4.39 21.57 -4.29
CA THR A 206 4.22 20.21 -4.80
C THR A 206 4.35 19.20 -3.67
N THR A 207 3.40 18.28 -3.55
CA THR A 207 3.51 17.11 -2.69
C THR A 207 4.40 16.08 -3.36
N THR A 208 5.38 15.55 -2.62
CA THR A 208 6.26 14.48 -3.10
C THR A 208 6.00 13.19 -2.33
N LEU A 209 6.17 12.06 -3.03
CA LEU A 209 5.95 10.72 -2.47
C LEU A 209 7.04 9.76 -2.97
N GLY A 210 7.58 8.95 -2.06
CA GLY A 210 8.42 7.79 -2.36
C GLY A 210 7.81 6.55 -1.72
N CYS A 211 7.47 5.54 -2.52
CA CYS A 211 6.86 4.30 -2.03
C CYS A 211 7.93 3.20 -1.97
N GLU A 212 8.23 2.71 -0.77
CA GLU A 212 9.09 1.54 -0.57
C GLU A 212 8.25 0.27 -0.71
N GLN A 213 8.49 -0.53 -1.74
CA GLN A 213 7.70 -1.72 -2.04
C GLN A 213 8.38 -2.97 -1.50
N GLU A 214 7.84 -3.50 -0.40
CA GLU A 214 8.21 -4.83 0.09
C GLU A 214 7.38 -5.92 -0.59
N TYR A 215 7.96 -7.12 -0.74
CA TYR A 215 7.32 -8.27 -1.38
C TYR A 215 8.03 -9.58 -1.04
N PHE A 216 7.32 -10.72 -1.21
CA PHE A 216 7.94 -12.05 -1.17
C PHE A 216 8.05 -12.63 -2.58
N LEU A 217 9.12 -13.42 -2.82
CA LEU A 217 9.29 -14.22 -4.02
C LEU A 217 9.31 -15.70 -3.65
N ILE A 218 8.42 -16.48 -4.25
CA ILE A 218 8.35 -17.93 -4.05
C ILE A 218 8.53 -18.62 -5.40
N ASP A 219 9.33 -19.70 -5.43
CA ASP A 219 9.47 -20.49 -6.64
C ASP A 219 8.10 -20.97 -7.15
N LYS A 220 7.84 -20.78 -8.44
CA LYS A 220 6.56 -21.08 -9.09
C LYS A 220 6.15 -22.54 -8.94
N ALA A 221 7.10 -23.48 -8.98
CA ALA A 221 6.80 -24.91 -8.82
C ALA A 221 6.31 -25.20 -7.39
N LEU A 222 6.94 -24.60 -6.38
CA LEU A 222 6.55 -24.74 -4.98
C LEU A 222 5.21 -24.08 -4.69
N ALA A 223 5.01 -22.86 -5.16
CA ALA A 223 3.75 -22.11 -4.98
C ALA A 223 2.56 -22.89 -5.59
N ASN A 224 2.73 -23.51 -6.75
CA ASN A 224 1.68 -24.27 -7.43
C ASN A 224 1.21 -25.53 -6.67
N THR A 225 1.93 -25.98 -5.65
CA THR A 225 1.47 -27.06 -4.76
C THR A 225 0.63 -26.53 -3.59
N ARG A 226 0.41 -25.20 -3.50
CA ARG A 226 -0.29 -24.51 -2.42
C ARG A 226 -1.48 -23.74 -2.95
N PRO A 227 -2.69 -24.34 -2.98
CA PRO A 227 -3.91 -23.66 -3.43
C PRO A 227 -4.19 -22.34 -2.68
N ASP A 228 -3.85 -22.28 -1.39
CA ASP A 228 -3.99 -21.07 -0.58
C ASP A 228 -3.09 -19.92 -1.10
N LEU A 229 -1.81 -20.18 -1.37
CA LEU A 229 -0.93 -19.16 -1.97
C LEU A 229 -1.43 -18.67 -3.33
N MET A 230 -1.90 -19.58 -4.17
CA MET A 230 -2.36 -19.26 -5.52
C MET A 230 -3.65 -18.44 -5.53
N ILE A 231 -4.58 -18.71 -4.61
CA ILE A 231 -5.91 -18.09 -4.60
C ILE A 231 -5.94 -16.85 -3.68
N THR A 232 -5.30 -16.91 -2.52
CA THR A 232 -5.40 -15.84 -1.51
C THR A 232 -4.13 -14.99 -1.40
N GLY A 233 -3.01 -15.45 -1.97
CA GLY A 233 -1.70 -14.80 -1.82
C GLY A 233 -1.04 -15.03 -0.46
N ARG A 234 -1.62 -15.89 0.40
CA ARG A 234 -1.06 -16.27 1.70
C ARG A 234 -1.27 -17.75 2.02
N THR A 235 -0.47 -18.27 2.94
CA THR A 235 -0.68 -19.61 3.52
C THR A 235 -1.78 -19.53 4.59
N LEU A 236 -2.81 -20.37 4.46
CA LEU A 236 -3.88 -20.50 5.45
C LEU A 236 -3.58 -21.54 6.53
N LEU A 237 -2.61 -22.40 6.27
CA LEU A 237 -2.06 -23.39 7.19
C LEU A 237 -0.56 -23.62 6.88
N GLY A 238 0.13 -24.26 7.80
CA GLY A 238 1.54 -24.64 7.68
C GLY A 238 2.29 -24.39 8.98
N HIS A 239 2.96 -25.43 9.47
CA HIS A 239 3.79 -25.35 10.66
C HIS A 239 5.04 -24.50 10.39
N GLN A 240 5.44 -23.70 11.37
CA GLN A 240 6.66 -22.89 11.28
C GLN A 240 7.90 -23.77 11.06
N ALA A 241 8.83 -23.29 10.23
CA ALA A 241 10.12 -23.95 10.08
C ALA A 241 10.91 -23.93 11.38
N ALA A 242 11.75 -24.95 11.61
CA ALA A 242 12.63 -24.99 12.78
C ALA A 242 13.64 -23.82 12.77
N LYS A 243 14.07 -23.36 11.60
CA LYS A 243 14.87 -22.17 11.40
C LYS A 243 13.95 -20.97 11.27
N GLY A 244 14.09 -19.97 12.15
CA GLY A 244 13.41 -18.69 12.07
C GLY A 244 14.25 -17.63 11.36
N GLN A 245 13.76 -16.41 11.32
CA GLN A 245 14.48 -15.26 10.76
C GLN A 245 15.57 -14.71 11.70
N GLN A 246 15.59 -15.07 13.00
CA GLN A 246 16.44 -14.46 14.01
C GLN A 246 17.94 -14.78 13.85
N LEU A 247 18.28 -15.91 13.23
CA LEU A 247 19.67 -16.37 13.07
C LEU A 247 20.22 -16.16 11.66
N ASP A 248 19.44 -15.59 10.78
CA ASP A 248 19.87 -15.19 9.44
C ASP A 248 19.77 -13.66 9.34
N ASP A 249 20.90 -13.01 9.08
CA ASP A 249 20.90 -11.58 8.76
C ASP A 249 20.45 -11.39 7.29
N HIS A 250 19.16 -11.41 7.08
CA HIS A 250 18.58 -11.29 5.74
C HIS A 250 18.71 -9.90 5.18
N TYR A 251 18.51 -8.87 5.99
CA TYR A 251 18.50 -7.47 5.55
C TYR A 251 19.82 -7.02 4.89
N LEU A 252 20.97 -7.37 5.48
CA LEU A 252 22.31 -7.07 4.98
C LEU A 252 22.95 -8.25 4.24
N GLY A 253 22.26 -9.38 4.12
CA GLY A 253 22.73 -10.58 3.46
C GLY A 253 22.93 -10.42 1.95
N ALA A 254 23.70 -11.32 1.34
CA ALA A 254 23.86 -11.37 -0.09
C ALA A 254 22.55 -11.77 -0.78
N ILE A 255 22.17 -11.04 -1.83
CA ILE A 255 20.97 -11.37 -2.60
C ILE A 255 21.19 -12.68 -3.35
N PRO A 256 20.29 -13.70 -3.23
CA PRO A 256 20.42 -14.96 -3.95
C PRO A 256 20.49 -14.76 -5.47
N SER A 257 21.30 -15.55 -6.17
CA SER A 257 21.61 -15.32 -7.59
C SER A 257 20.38 -15.30 -8.51
N ARG A 258 19.38 -16.17 -8.29
CA ARG A 258 18.13 -16.15 -9.07
C ARG A 258 17.33 -14.88 -8.82
N VAL A 259 17.26 -14.45 -7.56
CA VAL A 259 16.57 -13.21 -7.15
C VAL A 259 17.29 -11.98 -7.72
N LEU A 260 18.61 -11.97 -7.69
CA LEU A 260 19.40 -10.88 -8.29
C LEU A 260 19.17 -10.77 -9.81
N ALA A 261 19.04 -11.88 -10.51
CA ALA A 261 18.69 -11.89 -11.95
C ALA A 261 17.30 -11.29 -12.18
N PHE A 262 16.30 -11.68 -11.37
CA PHE A 262 14.97 -11.07 -11.39
C PHE A 262 15.03 -9.55 -11.11
N MET A 263 15.73 -9.14 -10.06
CA MET A 263 15.85 -7.71 -9.71
C MET A 263 16.54 -6.88 -10.80
N ARG A 264 17.53 -7.44 -11.50
CA ARG A 264 18.22 -6.75 -12.62
C ARG A 264 17.31 -6.58 -13.83
N ASP A 265 16.52 -7.60 -14.17
CA ASP A 265 15.53 -7.54 -15.25
C ASP A 265 14.42 -6.55 -14.92
N LEU A 266 13.87 -6.62 -13.69
CA LEU A 266 12.89 -5.68 -13.19
C LEU A 266 13.38 -4.22 -13.24
N GLU A 267 14.60 -3.96 -12.80
CA GLU A 267 15.19 -2.62 -12.83
C GLU A 267 15.29 -2.08 -14.28
N GLN A 268 15.64 -2.91 -15.25
CA GLN A 268 15.69 -2.47 -16.65
C GLN A 268 14.32 -2.09 -17.19
N GLU A 269 13.30 -2.94 -16.95
CA GLU A 269 11.92 -2.65 -17.35
C GLU A 269 11.40 -1.37 -16.70
N CYS A 270 11.66 -1.19 -15.40
CA CYS A 270 11.27 0.01 -14.66
C CYS A 270 11.92 1.27 -15.23
N LEU A 271 13.22 1.23 -15.50
CA LEU A 271 13.93 2.38 -16.06
C LEU A 271 13.40 2.76 -17.45
N LEU A 272 13.13 1.81 -18.33
CA LEU A 272 12.52 2.07 -19.63
C LEU A 272 11.16 2.78 -19.50
N LEU A 273 10.40 2.45 -18.49
CA LEU A 273 9.09 3.03 -18.16
C LEU A 273 9.17 4.31 -17.30
N GLY A 274 10.38 4.84 -17.07
CA GLY A 274 10.56 6.08 -16.31
C GLY A 274 10.35 5.93 -14.80
N ILE A 275 10.33 4.70 -14.28
CA ILE A 275 10.25 4.46 -12.83
C ILE A 275 11.68 4.54 -12.25
N PRO A 276 11.99 5.53 -11.40
CA PRO A 276 13.36 5.80 -10.95
C PRO A 276 13.82 4.87 -9.84
N VAL A 277 13.90 3.57 -10.11
CA VAL A 277 14.36 2.55 -9.15
C VAL A 277 15.77 2.89 -8.66
N LYS A 278 15.96 2.91 -7.34
CA LYS A 278 17.23 3.28 -6.72
C LYS A 278 17.84 2.19 -5.86
N THR A 279 17.04 1.57 -5.00
CA THR A 279 17.52 0.64 -3.98
C THR A 279 16.80 -0.69 -4.10
N ARG A 280 17.53 -1.77 -3.92
CA ARG A 280 17.02 -3.14 -3.81
C ARG A 280 17.84 -3.91 -2.78
N HIS A 281 17.20 -4.66 -1.92
CA HIS A 281 17.88 -5.46 -0.88
C HIS A 281 16.98 -6.61 -0.38
N ASN A 282 17.56 -7.49 0.40
CA ASN A 282 16.81 -8.45 1.20
C ASN A 282 16.07 -7.72 2.33
N GLU A 283 14.92 -8.24 2.70
CA GLU A 283 14.18 -7.88 3.91
C GLU A 283 14.44 -8.88 5.05
N VAL A 284 13.88 -8.61 6.22
CA VAL A 284 14.15 -9.38 7.45
C VAL A 284 13.66 -10.83 7.33
N ALA A 285 12.49 -11.07 6.72
CA ALA A 285 11.98 -12.43 6.54
C ALA A 285 12.68 -13.16 5.38
N PRO A 286 12.87 -14.47 5.47
CA PRO A 286 13.37 -15.27 4.36
C PRO A 286 12.49 -15.13 3.12
N ASN A 287 13.12 -14.99 1.95
CA ASN A 287 12.44 -14.75 0.67
C ASN A 287 11.60 -13.47 0.61
N GLN A 288 11.85 -12.53 1.51
CA GLN A 288 11.31 -11.18 1.49
C GLN A 288 12.35 -10.19 0.97
N PHE A 289 11.90 -9.24 0.16
CA PHE A 289 12.75 -8.26 -0.52
C PHE A 289 12.06 -6.92 -0.59
N GLU A 290 12.85 -5.86 -0.80
CA GLU A 290 12.36 -4.51 -1.00
C GLU A 290 12.95 -3.89 -2.28
N LEU A 291 12.14 -3.04 -2.90
CA LEU A 291 12.54 -2.15 -3.97
C LEU A 291 12.03 -0.74 -3.65
N ALA A 292 12.95 0.22 -3.60
CA ALA A 292 12.65 1.62 -3.33
C ALA A 292 13.04 2.52 -4.51
N PRO A 293 12.07 3.23 -5.15
CA PRO A 293 12.35 4.27 -6.13
C PRO A 293 12.76 5.58 -5.45
N ILE A 294 13.34 6.49 -6.22
CA ILE A 294 13.47 7.90 -5.83
C ILE A 294 12.05 8.49 -5.77
N PHE A 295 11.81 9.41 -4.83
CA PHE A 295 10.54 10.11 -4.72
C PHE A 295 10.26 10.99 -5.95
N GLU A 296 8.97 11.08 -6.29
CA GLU A 296 8.45 11.89 -7.39
C GLU A 296 7.30 12.78 -6.90
N GLU A 297 6.72 13.57 -7.80
CA GLU A 297 5.43 14.20 -7.55
C GLU A 297 4.40 13.12 -7.20
N ALA A 298 3.54 13.39 -6.21
CA ALA A 298 2.75 12.33 -5.57
C ALA A 298 1.78 11.59 -6.51
N ASN A 299 1.15 12.28 -7.48
CA ASN A 299 0.30 11.62 -8.46
C ASN A 299 1.12 10.68 -9.38
N LEU A 300 2.26 11.15 -9.87
CA LEU A 300 3.17 10.35 -10.69
C LEU A 300 3.72 9.16 -9.90
N ALA A 301 4.12 9.37 -8.65
CA ALA A 301 4.62 8.29 -7.78
C ALA A 301 3.59 7.19 -7.55
N VAL A 302 2.30 7.54 -7.40
CA VAL A 302 1.20 6.56 -7.26
C VAL A 302 0.98 5.78 -8.56
N ASP A 303 0.99 6.45 -9.71
CA ASP A 303 0.91 5.78 -11.02
C ASP A 303 2.08 4.83 -11.21
N GLN A 304 3.30 5.30 -10.97
CA GLN A 304 4.52 4.50 -11.09
C GLN A 304 4.50 3.28 -10.15
N ASN A 305 4.03 3.42 -8.91
CA ASN A 305 3.93 2.28 -7.99
C ASN A 305 2.90 1.24 -8.48
N SER A 306 1.75 1.68 -9.00
CA SER A 306 0.74 0.78 -9.56
C SER A 306 1.28 0.03 -10.78
N LEU A 307 1.98 0.72 -11.67
CA LEU A 307 2.66 0.13 -12.82
C LEU A 307 3.78 -0.81 -12.39
N LEU A 308 4.60 -0.41 -11.41
CA LEU A 308 5.67 -1.23 -10.84
C LEU A 308 5.14 -2.59 -10.38
N MET A 309 4.03 -2.62 -9.64
CA MET A 309 3.45 -3.88 -9.15
C MET A 309 3.02 -4.81 -10.30
N ASP A 310 2.54 -4.26 -11.42
CA ASP A 310 2.19 -5.04 -12.60
C ASP A 310 3.45 -5.57 -13.31
N VAL A 311 4.43 -4.72 -13.52
CA VAL A 311 5.75 -5.12 -14.09
C VAL A 311 6.41 -6.20 -13.24
N MET A 312 6.38 -6.06 -11.92
CA MET A 312 6.93 -7.05 -10.98
C MET A 312 6.30 -8.44 -11.17
N ARG A 313 4.97 -8.52 -11.36
CA ARG A 313 4.29 -9.82 -11.63
C ARG A 313 4.78 -10.44 -12.93
N LYS A 314 4.83 -9.66 -14.01
CA LYS A 314 5.24 -10.15 -15.34
C LYS A 314 6.71 -10.58 -15.36
N VAL A 315 7.59 -9.82 -14.72
CA VAL A 315 9.02 -10.18 -14.59
C VAL A 315 9.21 -11.40 -13.70
N ALA A 316 8.50 -11.50 -12.56
CA ALA A 316 8.56 -12.68 -11.70
C ALA A 316 8.18 -13.96 -12.46
N GLU A 317 7.15 -13.89 -13.30
CA GLU A 317 6.74 -15.02 -14.13
C GLU A 317 7.82 -15.46 -15.11
N ARG A 318 8.55 -14.53 -15.75
CA ARG A 318 9.70 -14.83 -16.64
C ARG A 318 10.84 -15.54 -15.90
N HIS A 319 10.99 -15.27 -14.60
CA HIS A 319 12.04 -15.87 -13.75
C HIS A 319 11.56 -17.08 -12.96
N ASP A 320 10.39 -17.64 -13.31
CA ASP A 320 9.80 -18.79 -12.60
C ASP A 320 9.55 -18.52 -11.11
N PHE A 321 9.17 -17.30 -10.76
CA PHE A 321 8.72 -16.91 -9.45
C PHE A 321 7.23 -16.55 -9.43
N VAL A 322 6.62 -16.68 -8.26
CA VAL A 322 5.36 -16.04 -7.88
C VAL A 322 5.70 -14.94 -6.89
N ILE A 323 5.27 -13.71 -7.18
CA ILE A 323 5.42 -12.59 -6.28
C ILE A 323 4.18 -12.48 -5.38
N LEU A 324 4.40 -12.28 -4.08
CA LEU A 324 3.32 -12.11 -3.11
C LEU A 324 3.35 -10.68 -2.57
N PHE A 325 2.27 -9.97 -2.81
CA PHE A 325 2.02 -8.63 -2.25
C PHE A 325 1.08 -8.69 -1.03
N HIS A 326 0.63 -9.87 -0.62
CA HIS A 326 -0.13 -10.00 0.62
C HIS A 326 0.72 -9.53 1.80
N GLU A 327 0.13 -8.75 2.70
CA GLU A 327 0.84 -8.11 3.81
C GLU A 327 1.38 -9.11 4.85
N LYS A 328 0.79 -10.30 4.93
CA LYS A 328 1.22 -11.39 5.83
C LYS A 328 1.09 -12.75 5.16
N PRO A 329 1.94 -13.09 4.18
CA PRO A 329 1.80 -14.35 3.45
C PRO A 329 2.17 -15.57 4.29
N PHE A 330 3.01 -15.41 5.31
CA PHE A 330 3.46 -16.48 6.20
C PHE A 330 3.29 -16.08 7.66
N ALA A 331 2.74 -16.97 8.47
CA ALA A 331 2.67 -16.75 9.91
C ALA A 331 4.06 -16.91 10.57
N GLY A 332 4.32 -16.17 11.62
CA GLY A 332 5.53 -16.30 12.43
C GLY A 332 6.78 -15.60 11.89
N VAL A 333 6.71 -14.98 10.71
CA VAL A 333 7.79 -14.14 10.15
C VAL A 333 7.26 -12.74 9.85
N ASN A 334 8.13 -11.79 9.53
CA ASN A 334 7.72 -10.42 9.18
C ASN A 334 6.71 -10.40 8.03
N GLY A 335 5.84 -9.41 8.06
CA GLY A 335 4.95 -9.07 6.95
C GLY A 335 5.55 -7.98 6.06
N SER A 336 4.87 -7.69 4.94
CA SER A 336 5.30 -6.69 3.96
C SER A 336 4.46 -5.43 4.03
N GLY A 337 5.13 -4.28 4.07
CA GLY A 337 4.56 -2.96 3.99
C GLY A 337 4.85 -2.26 2.66
N LYS A 338 4.35 -1.05 2.59
CA LYS A 338 4.65 -0.08 1.53
C LYS A 338 4.79 1.28 2.19
N HIS A 339 5.98 1.56 2.72
CA HIS A 339 6.19 2.82 3.43
C HIS A 339 6.04 4.01 2.49
N ASN A 340 5.18 4.93 2.84
CA ASN A 340 4.92 6.14 2.06
C ASN A 340 5.73 7.30 2.64
N ASN A 341 6.83 7.65 1.97
CA ASN A 341 7.67 8.80 2.31
C ASN A 341 7.06 10.05 1.70
N TRP A 342 6.41 10.87 2.51
CA TRP A 342 5.63 12.04 2.09
C TRP A 342 6.30 13.35 2.52
N SER A 343 6.39 14.32 1.59
CA SER A 343 6.96 15.65 1.86
C SER A 343 6.33 16.73 0.98
N LEU A 344 6.72 17.99 1.22
CA LEU A 344 6.26 19.18 0.50
C LEU A 344 7.44 20.00 0.00
N VAL A 345 7.43 20.39 -1.27
CA VAL A 345 8.49 21.16 -1.90
C VAL A 345 7.89 22.36 -2.65
N THR A 346 8.45 23.55 -2.43
CA THR A 346 8.08 24.76 -3.17
C THR A 346 8.64 24.74 -4.58
N ASP A 347 8.01 25.48 -5.51
CA ASP A 347 8.56 25.76 -6.86
C ASP A 347 9.89 26.55 -6.83
N THR A 348 10.24 27.16 -5.68
CA THR A 348 11.55 27.76 -5.43
C THR A 348 12.61 26.76 -4.93
N GLY A 349 12.28 25.46 -4.89
CA GLY A 349 13.20 24.36 -4.53
C GLY A 349 13.42 24.15 -3.03
N VAL A 350 12.56 24.68 -2.16
CA VAL A 350 12.66 24.53 -0.70
C VAL A 350 11.78 23.37 -0.22
N ASN A 351 12.37 22.37 0.43
CA ASN A 351 11.61 21.35 1.15
C ASN A 351 11.08 21.96 2.47
N LEU A 352 9.76 21.99 2.62
CA LEU A 352 9.07 22.62 3.75
C LEU A 352 9.15 21.81 5.05
N LEU A 353 9.53 20.53 4.96
CA LEU A 353 9.77 19.64 6.10
C LEU A 353 11.26 19.44 6.41
N ALA A 354 12.16 20.18 5.75
CA ALA A 354 13.58 20.12 6.04
C ALA A 354 14.01 21.25 6.99
N PRO A 355 14.63 20.93 8.14
CA PRO A 355 15.26 21.92 9.01
C PRO A 355 16.35 22.71 8.28
N SER A 356 16.58 23.94 8.69
CA SER A 356 17.55 24.85 8.07
C SER A 356 18.44 25.53 9.13
N LYS A 357 19.56 26.08 8.68
CA LYS A 357 20.48 26.85 9.54
C LYS A 357 20.02 28.29 9.81
N THR A 358 18.97 28.77 9.16
CA THR A 358 18.48 30.15 9.34
C THR A 358 17.18 30.18 10.15
N PRO A 359 17.04 31.11 11.12
CA PRO A 359 15.86 31.18 12.00
C PRO A 359 14.52 31.25 11.25
N ILE A 360 14.45 32.05 10.17
CA ILE A 360 13.20 32.22 9.43
C ILE A 360 12.79 30.97 8.67
N LYS A 361 13.75 30.23 8.11
CA LYS A 361 13.50 28.95 7.44
C LYS A 361 13.16 27.84 8.46
N ASN A 362 13.72 27.90 9.67
CA ASN A 362 13.33 27.01 10.74
C ASN A 362 11.93 27.30 11.26
N LEU A 363 11.49 28.55 11.30
CA LEU A 363 10.10 28.89 11.61
C LEU A 363 9.15 28.37 10.52
N GLN A 364 9.55 28.43 9.23
CA GLN A 364 8.84 27.82 8.13
C GLN A 364 8.74 26.29 8.32
N PHE A 365 9.86 25.62 8.55
CA PHE A 365 9.88 24.18 8.85
C PHE A 365 8.93 23.83 10.02
N LEU A 366 9.08 24.48 11.16
CA LEU A 366 8.23 24.26 12.35
C LEU A 366 6.75 24.46 12.04
N THR A 367 6.41 25.41 11.18
CA THR A 367 5.01 25.68 10.78
C THR A 367 4.41 24.47 10.07
N PHE A 368 5.05 23.97 9.03
CA PHE A 368 4.55 22.82 8.28
C PHE A 368 4.64 21.51 9.08
N PHE A 369 5.70 21.32 9.84
CA PHE A 369 5.91 20.20 10.72
C PHE A 369 4.82 20.07 11.80
N ILE A 370 4.57 21.14 12.56
CA ILE A 370 3.57 21.15 13.64
C ILE A 370 2.15 21.07 13.06
N CYS A 371 1.86 21.75 11.95
CA CYS A 371 0.57 21.63 11.28
C CYS A 371 0.30 20.21 10.80
N THR A 372 1.31 19.50 10.29
CA THR A 372 1.17 18.09 9.89
C THR A 372 0.87 17.19 11.09
N ILE A 373 1.60 17.35 12.22
CA ILE A 373 1.33 16.60 13.45
C ILE A 373 -0.07 16.88 13.97
N LYS A 374 -0.49 18.14 13.96
CA LYS A 374 -1.84 18.56 14.39
C LYS A 374 -2.93 17.95 13.50
N ALA A 375 -2.73 17.93 12.18
CA ALA A 375 -3.64 17.31 11.23
C ALA A 375 -3.79 15.79 11.51
N VAL A 376 -2.67 15.10 11.71
CA VAL A 376 -2.67 13.67 12.08
C VAL A 376 -3.38 13.46 13.41
N CYS A 377 -3.15 14.31 14.40
CA CYS A 377 -3.80 14.23 15.72
C CYS A 377 -5.32 14.40 15.65
N GLU A 378 -5.81 15.26 14.77
CA GLU A 378 -7.25 15.50 14.62
C GLU A 378 -7.97 14.39 13.85
N TYR A 379 -7.27 13.74 12.91
CA TYR A 379 -7.88 12.82 11.97
C TYR A 379 -7.21 11.43 11.99
N GLU A 380 -6.60 11.01 13.13
CA GLU A 380 -5.91 9.73 13.25
C GLU A 380 -6.80 8.53 12.94
N PRO A 381 -8.13 8.50 13.32
CA PRO A 381 -8.98 7.38 12.97
C PRO A 381 -9.21 7.27 11.45
N LEU A 382 -9.30 8.41 10.77
CA LEU A 382 -9.46 8.45 9.32
C LEU A 382 -8.19 7.99 8.58
N LEU A 383 -7.00 8.32 9.12
CA LEU A 383 -5.73 7.77 8.61
C LEU A 383 -5.67 6.26 8.79
N ARG A 384 -6.10 5.72 9.95
CA ARG A 384 -6.23 4.27 10.15
C ARG A 384 -7.20 3.64 9.14
N ALA A 385 -8.34 4.28 8.88
CA ALA A 385 -9.30 3.84 7.87
C ALA A 385 -8.72 3.82 6.45
N SER A 386 -7.79 4.74 6.14
CA SER A 386 -7.17 4.82 4.82
C SER A 386 -6.31 3.62 4.45
N VAL A 387 -5.79 2.90 5.45
CA VAL A 387 -4.92 1.71 5.29
C VAL A 387 -5.63 0.41 5.68
N ALA A 388 -6.91 0.46 5.98
CA ALA A 388 -7.69 -0.69 6.39
C ALA A 388 -7.96 -1.63 5.21
N SER A 389 -7.59 -2.90 5.37
CA SER A 389 -7.94 -4.01 4.49
C SER A 389 -7.88 -5.32 5.26
N ALA A 390 -8.64 -6.33 4.81
CA ALA A 390 -8.65 -7.66 5.44
C ALA A 390 -7.25 -8.28 5.55
N THR A 391 -6.38 -7.97 4.59
CA THR A 391 -5.01 -8.50 4.49
C THR A 391 -4.02 -7.73 5.38
N ASN A 392 -4.17 -6.40 5.48
CA ASN A 392 -3.33 -5.58 6.36
C ASN A 392 -3.66 -5.75 7.85
N ASP A 393 -4.89 -6.19 8.20
CA ASP A 393 -5.26 -6.53 9.59
C ASP A 393 -4.42 -7.67 10.16
N TYR A 394 -3.84 -8.55 9.33
CA TYR A 394 -2.91 -9.59 9.76
C TYR A 394 -1.48 -9.08 10.01
N ARG A 395 -1.12 -7.95 9.40
CA ARG A 395 0.21 -7.35 9.52
C ARG A 395 0.30 -6.37 10.68
N LEU A 396 -0.66 -5.46 10.83
CA LEU A 396 -0.61 -4.40 11.84
C LEU A 396 -0.55 -4.98 13.26
N GLY A 397 0.40 -4.48 14.04
CA GLY A 397 0.66 -4.93 15.40
C GLY A 397 1.38 -6.28 15.52
N ALA A 398 1.89 -6.83 14.40
CA ALA A 398 2.62 -8.09 14.37
C ALA A 398 4.03 -7.89 13.79
N ASN A 399 5.02 -8.43 14.48
CA ASN A 399 6.44 -8.34 14.10
C ASN A 399 6.82 -6.89 13.76
N GLU A 400 7.66 -6.38 13.15
CA GLU A 400 8.09 -4.99 12.93
C GLU A 400 7.06 -4.01 12.32
N ALA A 401 5.82 -4.46 12.10
CA ALA A 401 4.76 -3.59 11.58
C ALA A 401 4.19 -2.68 12.69
N PRO A 402 3.82 -1.42 12.37
CA PRO A 402 3.24 -0.53 13.36
C PRO A 402 1.90 -1.05 13.90
N PRO A 403 1.51 -0.65 15.14
CA PRO A 403 0.21 -1.03 15.70
C PRO A 403 -0.95 -0.36 14.95
N ALA A 404 -2.18 -0.82 15.21
CA ALA A 404 -3.39 -0.21 14.69
C ALA A 404 -3.64 1.21 15.22
N ILE A 405 -3.09 1.54 16.39
CA ILE A 405 -3.10 2.89 16.94
C ILE A 405 -2.20 3.78 16.10
N VAL A 406 -2.78 4.84 15.54
CA VAL A 406 -1.99 5.84 14.82
C VAL A 406 -1.35 6.79 15.82
N SER A 407 -0.03 6.87 15.80
CA SER A 407 0.77 7.81 16.60
C SER A 407 1.90 8.40 15.75
N VAL A 408 2.53 9.46 16.27
CA VAL A 408 3.60 10.18 15.57
C VAL A 408 4.90 10.07 16.35
N PHE A 409 5.93 9.54 15.68
CA PHE A 409 7.30 9.53 16.15
C PHE A 409 8.08 10.72 15.57
N ILE A 410 8.76 11.48 16.40
CA ILE A 410 9.56 12.65 15.97
C ILE A 410 11.00 12.62 16.51
N GLY A 411 11.32 11.69 17.38
CA GLY A 411 12.59 11.58 18.06
C GLY A 411 12.69 12.48 19.30
N GLU A 412 13.54 12.05 20.24
CA GLU A 412 13.66 12.67 21.56
C GLU A 412 14.05 14.16 21.47
N GLN A 413 14.96 14.50 20.56
CA GLN A 413 15.46 15.87 20.44
C GLN A 413 14.39 16.84 19.96
N LEU A 414 13.59 16.48 18.94
CA LEU A 414 12.46 17.33 18.50
C LEU A 414 11.35 17.37 19.56
N THR A 415 11.13 16.29 20.28
CA THR A 415 10.20 16.27 21.41
C THR A 415 10.62 17.29 22.49
N GLN A 416 11.90 17.33 22.87
CA GLN A 416 12.42 18.34 23.81
C GLN A 416 12.27 19.77 23.28
N VAL A 417 12.50 20.01 21.98
CA VAL A 417 12.28 21.31 21.34
C VAL A 417 10.81 21.73 21.43
N LEU A 418 9.87 20.83 21.10
CA LEU A 418 8.44 21.13 21.16
C LEU A 418 7.98 21.37 22.60
N ASP A 419 8.46 20.61 23.57
CA ASP A 419 8.12 20.78 24.97
C ASP A 419 8.69 22.10 25.55
N ALA A 420 9.90 22.50 25.13
CA ALA A 420 10.45 23.82 25.48
C ALA A 420 9.61 24.98 24.89
N LEU A 421 9.12 24.83 23.64
CA LEU A 421 8.22 25.82 23.01
C LEU A 421 6.84 25.86 23.69
N GLU A 422 6.34 24.77 24.22
CA GLU A 422 5.08 24.69 24.96
C GLU A 422 5.15 25.49 26.27
N VAL A 423 6.23 25.32 27.05
CA VAL A 423 6.41 25.88 28.40
C VAL A 423 6.78 27.37 28.40
N SER A 424 7.36 27.86 27.29
CA SER A 424 7.75 29.28 27.22
C SER A 424 6.55 30.23 27.45
N SER A 425 6.46 30.74 28.65
CA SER A 425 5.31 31.49 29.18
C SER A 425 5.13 32.87 28.56
N ASP A 426 3.88 33.39 28.57
CA ASP A 426 3.55 34.78 28.23
C ASP A 426 4.25 35.80 29.14
N ASN A 427 4.88 35.36 30.23
CA ASN A 427 5.54 36.17 31.27
C ASN A 427 7.04 36.41 31.02
N LEU A 428 7.63 35.93 29.94
CA LEU A 428 9.01 36.23 29.57
C LEU A 428 9.15 37.64 28.98
N SER A 429 10.26 38.32 29.29
CA SER A 429 10.60 39.58 28.65
C SER A 429 10.76 39.48 27.14
N PRO A 430 10.65 40.57 26.37
CA PRO A 430 10.91 40.50 24.92
C PRO A 430 12.29 39.95 24.53
N GLU A 431 13.29 40.20 25.39
CA GLU A 431 14.66 39.73 25.22
C GLU A 431 14.77 38.20 25.48
N GLU A 432 14.18 37.70 26.57
CA GLU A 432 14.10 36.28 26.88
C GLU A 432 13.29 35.49 25.85
N LYS A 433 12.19 36.09 25.33
CA LYS A 433 11.44 35.50 24.21
C LYS A 433 12.26 35.40 22.93
N THR A 434 13.08 36.41 22.66
CA THR A 434 13.97 36.42 21.49
C THR A 434 15.11 35.42 21.65
N GLU A 435 15.67 35.33 22.85
CA GLU A 435 16.76 34.42 23.18
C GLU A 435 16.30 32.95 23.16
N LEU A 436 15.10 32.67 23.69
CA LEU A 436 14.50 31.34 23.64
C LEU A 436 14.14 30.94 22.17
N LYS A 437 13.58 31.86 21.39
CA LYS A 437 13.32 31.67 19.97
C LYS A 437 14.60 31.37 19.19
N LEU A 438 15.68 32.10 19.43
CA LEU A 438 16.96 31.90 18.77
C LEU A 438 17.69 30.62 19.21
N ASN A 439 17.66 30.30 20.50
CA ASN A 439 18.31 29.10 21.05
C ASN A 439 17.59 27.81 20.69
N VAL A 440 16.27 27.80 20.67
CA VAL A 440 15.47 26.63 20.27
C VAL A 440 15.55 26.41 18.76
N VAL A 441 15.38 27.47 17.98
CA VAL A 441 15.42 27.42 16.52
C VAL A 441 16.84 27.21 15.99
N GLY A 442 17.86 27.69 16.70
CA GLY A 442 19.28 27.50 16.31
C GLY A 442 19.85 26.11 16.56
N LYS A 443 19.21 25.29 17.42
CA LYS A 443 19.68 23.92 17.74
C LYS A 443 19.10 22.83 16.82
N ILE A 444 18.11 23.16 16.00
CA ILE A 444 17.44 22.19 15.10
C ILE A 444 18.40 21.49 14.13
N PRO A 445 19.46 22.11 13.58
CA PRO A 445 20.36 21.41 12.66
C PRO A 445 21.18 20.26 13.27
N ASP A 446 21.35 20.24 14.60
CA ASP A 446 22.12 19.18 15.29
C ASP A 446 21.28 17.92 15.55
N LEU A 447 20.03 17.89 15.08
CA LEU A 447 19.04 16.84 15.34
C LEU A 447 19.19 15.56 14.52
N PHE A 448 20.15 15.49 13.60
CA PHE A 448 20.33 14.32 12.73
C PHE A 448 21.01 13.12 13.41
N LEU A 449 21.25 13.18 14.71
CA LEU A 449 21.94 12.14 15.47
C LEU A 449 21.01 11.26 16.33
N ASP A 450 19.71 11.32 16.11
CA ASP A 450 18.77 10.46 16.84
C ASP A 450 18.88 9.03 16.32
N THR A 451 19.29 8.11 17.22
CA THR A 451 19.49 6.68 16.96
C THR A 451 18.32 5.82 17.42
N THR A 452 17.20 6.42 17.83
CA THR A 452 16.02 5.70 18.33
C THR A 452 15.40 4.83 17.24
N ASP A 453 15.13 3.55 17.56
CA ASP A 453 14.45 2.63 16.66
C ASP A 453 12.98 3.05 16.44
N ARG A 454 12.71 3.66 15.28
CA ARG A 454 11.35 4.11 14.91
C ARG A 454 10.43 2.97 14.44
N ASN A 455 10.98 1.78 14.17
CA ASN A 455 10.24 0.67 13.55
C ASN A 455 9.15 0.10 14.46
N ARG A 456 9.37 0.13 15.77
CA ARG A 456 8.49 -0.44 16.80
C ARG A 456 7.64 0.59 17.54
N THR A 457 7.69 1.85 17.14
CA THR A 457 7.06 2.94 17.90
C THR A 457 5.73 3.36 17.27
N SER A 458 5.76 3.96 16.10
CA SER A 458 4.64 4.70 15.54
C SER A 458 4.40 4.39 14.07
N SER A 459 3.15 4.48 13.65
CA SER A 459 2.73 4.32 12.26
C SER A 459 3.11 5.51 11.37
N PHE A 460 3.40 6.67 11.95
CA PHE A 460 3.76 7.89 11.26
C PHE A 460 5.03 8.49 11.88
N ALA A 461 6.15 8.46 11.15
CA ALA A 461 7.47 8.82 11.68
C ALA A 461 8.11 9.95 10.88
N PHE A 462 8.70 10.93 11.57
CA PHE A 462 9.52 11.97 10.95
C PHE A 462 10.95 11.46 10.74
N THR A 463 11.49 11.60 9.53
CA THR A 463 12.80 11.06 9.15
C THR A 463 13.77 12.15 8.65
N GLY A 464 13.66 13.36 9.21
CA GLY A 464 14.59 14.48 8.98
C GLY A 464 14.15 15.49 7.92
N ASN A 465 13.47 15.09 6.87
CA ASN A 465 12.96 15.98 5.81
C ASN A 465 11.62 15.52 5.20
N LYS A 466 11.01 14.52 5.79
CA LYS A 466 9.76 13.91 5.33
C LYS A 466 9.09 13.16 6.48
N PHE A 467 7.82 12.86 6.34
CA PHE A 467 7.12 11.89 7.16
C PHE A 467 6.99 10.57 6.41
N GLU A 468 7.22 9.49 7.10
CA GLU A 468 7.07 8.11 6.64
C GLU A 468 5.78 7.52 7.21
N PHE A 469 4.80 7.23 6.36
CA PHE A 469 3.57 6.55 6.77
C PHE A 469 3.76 5.04 6.57
N ARG A 470 4.02 4.33 7.67
CA ARG A 470 4.47 2.93 7.73
C ARG A 470 3.32 1.92 7.75
N ALA A 471 2.10 2.36 8.07
CA ALA A 471 0.94 1.48 8.20
C ALA A 471 0.34 1.05 6.85
N VAL A 472 0.81 1.59 5.73
CA VAL A 472 0.35 1.21 4.39
C VAL A 472 0.80 -0.20 4.06
N GLY A 473 -0.12 -1.06 3.63
CA GLY A 473 0.17 -2.46 3.27
C GLY A 473 0.79 -2.58 1.88
N SER A 474 1.60 -3.63 1.68
CA SER A 474 2.33 -3.87 0.41
C SER A 474 1.41 -4.06 -0.80
N LYS A 475 0.19 -4.58 -0.60
CA LYS A 475 -0.83 -4.75 -1.65
C LYS A 475 -1.59 -3.47 -1.97
N ALA A 476 -1.60 -2.49 -1.05
CA ALA A 476 -2.45 -1.30 -1.15
C ALA A 476 -2.07 -0.38 -2.33
N ASN A 477 -3.06 0.32 -2.88
CA ASN A 477 -2.83 1.49 -3.72
C ASN A 477 -2.45 2.69 -2.84
N CYS A 478 -1.32 3.34 -3.12
CA CYS A 478 -0.81 4.49 -2.36
C CYS A 478 -1.71 5.74 -2.46
N GLY A 479 -2.58 5.81 -3.45
CA GLY A 479 -3.44 6.98 -3.69
C GLY A 479 -4.39 7.27 -2.53
N LYS A 480 -5.02 6.23 -1.95
CA LYS A 480 -5.98 6.39 -0.84
C LYS A 480 -5.33 7.00 0.42
N PRO A 481 -4.25 6.45 1.00
CA PRO A 481 -3.62 7.04 2.18
C PRO A 481 -3.00 8.42 1.88
N THR A 482 -2.43 8.63 0.70
CA THR A 482 -1.86 9.92 0.28
C THR A 482 -2.95 10.99 0.13
N MET A 483 -4.10 10.63 -0.44
CA MET A 483 -5.27 11.50 -0.56
C MET A 483 -5.76 11.96 0.82
N VAL A 484 -5.93 11.02 1.76
CA VAL A 484 -6.38 11.35 3.13
C VAL A 484 -5.37 12.25 3.83
N LEU A 485 -4.07 11.90 3.82
CA LEU A 485 -3.02 12.68 4.45
C LEU A 485 -2.96 14.11 3.86
N SER A 486 -3.00 14.23 2.53
CA SER A 486 -2.98 15.54 1.85
C SER A 486 -4.21 16.39 2.19
N THR A 487 -5.39 15.78 2.29
CA THR A 487 -6.64 16.48 2.63
C THR A 487 -6.63 17.02 4.07
N ILE A 488 -6.22 16.20 5.05
CA ILE A 488 -6.18 16.64 6.46
C ILE A 488 -5.14 17.74 6.68
N VAL A 489 -4.00 17.67 5.98
CA VAL A 489 -2.96 18.71 6.06
C VAL A 489 -3.42 19.98 5.35
N ALA A 490 -4.12 19.92 4.21
CA ALA A 490 -4.70 21.07 3.54
C ALA A 490 -5.69 21.81 4.45
N GLN A 491 -6.59 21.08 5.09
CA GLN A 491 -7.54 21.65 6.07
C GLN A 491 -6.81 22.34 7.23
N GLN A 492 -5.81 21.66 7.79
CA GLN A 492 -5.07 22.21 8.95
C GLN A 492 -4.26 23.46 8.59
N LEU A 493 -3.67 23.52 7.40
CA LEU A 493 -2.96 24.71 6.92
C LEU A 493 -3.92 25.87 6.66
N THR A 494 -5.12 25.58 6.14
CA THR A 494 -6.18 26.58 5.95
C THR A 494 -6.63 27.16 7.30
N GLU A 495 -6.86 26.32 8.30
CA GLU A 495 -7.20 26.77 9.67
C GLU A 495 -6.06 27.54 10.32
N PHE A 496 -4.82 27.08 10.12
CA PHE A 496 -3.64 27.78 10.60
C PHE A 496 -3.57 29.21 10.04
N LYS A 497 -3.68 29.33 8.71
CA LYS A 497 -3.66 30.64 8.04
C LYS A 497 -4.74 31.57 8.57
N LYS A 498 -5.98 31.09 8.65
CA LYS A 498 -7.10 31.85 9.18
C LYS A 498 -6.86 32.34 10.62
N ALA A 499 -6.28 31.48 11.47
CA ALA A 499 -5.97 31.84 12.86
C ALA A 499 -4.83 32.88 12.96
N VAL A 500 -3.81 32.78 12.12
CA VAL A 500 -2.67 33.71 12.08
C VAL A 500 -3.12 35.05 11.52
N ASP A 501 -3.88 35.10 10.43
CA ASP A 501 -4.38 36.33 9.82
C ASP A 501 -5.26 37.13 10.82
N ALA A 502 -6.16 36.46 11.54
CA ALA A 502 -6.99 37.08 12.55
C ALA A 502 -6.15 37.76 13.70
N LEU A 503 -5.00 37.14 14.05
CA LEU A 503 -4.11 37.76 15.05
C LEU A 503 -3.32 38.94 14.47
N ILE A 504 -2.95 38.89 13.20
CA ILE A 504 -2.28 40.01 12.51
C ILE A 504 -3.23 41.18 12.35
N GLU A 505 -4.47 40.94 11.93
CA GLU A 505 -5.54 41.95 11.87
C GLU A 505 -5.82 42.57 13.25
N GLY A 506 -5.69 41.75 14.32
CA GLY A 506 -5.76 42.23 15.71
C GLY A 506 -4.51 42.99 16.19
N GLY A 507 -3.58 43.33 15.29
CA GLY A 507 -2.41 44.18 15.59
C GLY A 507 -1.17 43.43 16.06
N LYS A 508 -1.13 42.07 16.01
CA LYS A 508 0.10 41.31 16.32
C LYS A 508 1.09 41.31 15.16
N LYS A 509 2.39 41.30 15.48
CA LYS A 509 3.41 41.07 14.48
C LYS A 509 3.27 39.63 13.92
N LYS A 510 3.57 39.45 12.65
CA LYS A 510 3.42 38.20 11.92
C LYS A 510 4.09 37.01 12.63
N GLU A 511 5.36 37.14 13.00
CA GLU A 511 6.12 36.10 13.68
C GLU A 511 5.50 35.70 15.03
N ASP A 512 5.03 36.72 15.82
CA ASP A 512 4.38 36.47 17.12
C ASP A 512 3.01 35.81 16.97
N ALA A 513 2.28 36.14 15.90
CA ALA A 513 1.02 35.49 15.56
C ALA A 513 1.25 34.00 15.21
N ILE A 514 2.23 33.72 14.34
CA ILE A 514 2.64 32.35 13.95
C ILE A 514 3.02 31.55 15.22
N PHE A 515 3.94 32.04 16.04
CA PHE A 515 4.36 31.36 17.26
C PHE A 515 3.20 31.10 18.23
N LYS A 516 2.28 32.03 18.38
CA LYS A 516 1.11 31.87 19.27
C LYS A 516 0.24 30.69 18.79
N VAL A 517 -0.03 30.60 17.50
CA VAL A 517 -0.83 29.52 16.93
C VAL A 517 -0.08 28.18 17.03
N LEU A 518 1.22 28.13 16.68
CA LEU A 518 2.03 26.91 16.78
C LEU A 518 2.09 26.38 18.21
N ARG A 519 2.26 27.24 19.22
CA ARG A 519 2.27 26.81 20.63
C ARG A 519 0.95 26.17 21.03
N ARG A 520 -0.18 26.73 20.59
CA ARG A 520 -1.49 26.11 20.81
C ARG A 520 -1.55 24.73 20.17
N TYR A 521 -1.10 24.59 18.92
CA TYR A 521 -1.12 23.31 18.20
C TYR A 521 -0.19 22.27 18.82
N ILE A 522 0.99 22.66 19.30
CA ILE A 522 1.91 21.77 20.03
C ILE A 522 1.20 21.17 21.25
N LYS A 523 0.51 22.01 22.05
CA LYS A 523 -0.24 21.57 23.23
C LYS A 523 -1.39 20.62 22.87
N GLU A 524 -2.19 21.00 21.88
CA GLU A 524 -3.37 20.24 21.45
C GLU A 524 -3.00 18.90 20.80
N SER A 525 -1.85 18.81 20.13
CA SER A 525 -1.37 17.59 19.45
C SER A 525 -0.40 16.75 20.29
N LYS A 526 -0.14 17.12 21.54
CA LYS A 526 0.80 16.37 22.41
C LYS A 526 0.40 14.90 22.58
N LYS A 527 -0.91 14.63 22.62
CA LYS A 527 -1.46 13.29 22.84
C LYS A 527 -1.08 12.26 21.76
N ILE A 528 -0.79 12.71 20.51
CA ILE A 528 -0.48 11.81 19.39
C ILE A 528 1.01 11.42 19.33
N ARG A 529 1.90 12.20 19.99
CA ARG A 529 3.34 11.93 19.99
C ARG A 529 3.68 10.74 20.88
N PHE A 530 4.45 9.80 20.33
CA PHE A 530 4.85 8.59 21.05
C PHE A 530 6.21 8.08 20.55
N GLU A 531 7.07 7.70 21.49
CA GLU A 531 8.45 7.26 21.26
C GLU A 531 8.81 5.96 21.99
N GLY A 532 7.82 5.26 22.54
CA GLY A 532 7.99 4.02 23.27
C GLY A 532 7.74 2.76 22.44
N ASP A 533 7.61 1.62 23.12
CA ASP A 533 7.25 0.35 22.50
C ASP A 533 5.76 0.31 22.15
N GLY A 534 5.45 0.38 20.85
CA GLY A 534 4.08 0.38 20.30
C GLY A 534 3.33 -0.95 20.47
N TYR A 535 4.01 -2.05 20.85
CA TYR A 535 3.40 -3.36 21.06
C TYR A 535 3.01 -3.64 22.52
N SER A 536 3.41 -2.76 23.45
CA SER A 536 3.17 -2.96 24.86
C SER A 536 1.69 -2.76 25.22
N LYS A 537 1.20 -3.50 26.21
CA LYS A 537 -0.14 -3.30 26.76
C LYS A 537 -0.26 -1.93 27.44
N GLU A 538 0.82 -1.47 28.03
CA GLU A 538 0.95 -0.15 28.66
C GLU A 538 0.68 0.95 27.63
N TRP A 539 1.13 0.76 26.38
CA TRP A 539 0.82 1.71 25.30
C TRP A 539 -0.66 1.68 24.91
N GLU A 540 -1.28 0.51 24.77
CA GLU A 540 -2.73 0.43 24.50
C GLU A 540 -3.56 1.15 25.57
N GLU A 541 -3.22 0.96 26.85
CA GLU A 541 -3.88 1.62 27.98
C GLU A 541 -3.61 3.13 27.98
N GLU A 542 -2.40 3.56 27.70
CA GLU A 542 -2.01 4.97 27.60
C GLU A 542 -2.70 5.66 26.43
N ALA A 543 -2.74 5.03 25.26
CA ALA A 543 -3.44 5.53 24.08
C ALA A 543 -4.93 5.74 24.35
N ALA A 544 -5.58 4.79 25.04
CA ALA A 544 -6.97 4.91 25.45
C ALA A 544 -7.17 6.09 26.41
N ARG A 545 -6.28 6.28 27.41
CA ARG A 545 -6.33 7.45 28.31
C ARG A 545 -6.13 8.77 27.58
N ARG A 546 -5.33 8.80 26.51
CA ARG A 546 -5.12 9.97 25.65
C ARG A 546 -6.28 10.21 24.67
N GLY A 547 -7.24 9.28 24.57
CA GLY A 547 -8.37 9.34 23.66
C GLY A 547 -7.97 9.08 22.20
N LEU A 548 -6.96 8.22 21.96
CA LEU A 548 -6.59 7.72 20.63
C LEU A 548 -7.39 6.46 20.30
N SER A 549 -7.75 6.32 19.03
CA SER A 549 -8.48 5.14 18.55
C SER A 549 -7.57 3.90 18.43
N ASN A 550 -8.16 2.72 18.62
CA ASN A 550 -7.49 1.44 18.41
C ASN A 550 -8.39 0.50 17.60
N HIS A 551 -8.66 0.87 16.35
CA HIS A 551 -9.45 0.06 15.43
C HIS A 551 -8.61 -1.11 14.90
N LYS A 552 -8.68 -2.24 15.58
CA LYS A 552 -7.89 -3.45 15.23
C LYS A 552 -8.36 -4.12 13.95
N THR A 553 -9.63 -3.93 13.58
CA THR A 553 -10.25 -4.61 12.44
C THR A 553 -10.67 -3.62 11.35
N THR A 554 -10.69 -4.10 10.12
CA THR A 554 -11.11 -3.31 8.96
C THR A 554 -12.58 -2.84 9.06
N PRO A 555 -13.56 -3.67 9.45
CA PRO A 555 -14.94 -3.18 9.59
C PRO A 555 -15.08 -2.03 10.58
N GLU A 556 -14.38 -2.08 11.72
CA GLU A 556 -14.35 -0.97 12.68
C GLU A 556 -13.74 0.30 12.10
N ALA A 557 -12.55 0.16 11.48
CA ALA A 557 -11.81 1.29 10.95
C ALA A 557 -12.56 2.00 9.80
N LEU A 558 -13.22 1.25 8.92
CA LEU A 558 -13.92 1.83 7.77
C LEU A 558 -15.09 2.74 8.17
N LYS A 559 -15.69 2.56 9.35
CA LYS A 559 -16.76 3.44 9.86
C LYS A 559 -16.32 4.90 9.96
N GLU A 560 -15.04 5.15 10.15
CA GLU A 560 -14.48 6.50 10.21
C GLU A 560 -14.59 7.27 8.89
N ASN A 561 -14.65 6.57 7.75
CA ASN A 561 -14.83 7.21 6.43
C ASN A 561 -16.18 7.95 6.29
N ILE A 562 -17.19 7.55 7.06
CA ILE A 562 -18.55 8.12 7.01
C ILE A 562 -18.91 8.89 8.29
N SER A 563 -17.95 9.11 9.18
CA SER A 563 -18.15 9.97 10.37
C SER A 563 -18.51 11.40 9.93
N GLU A 564 -19.30 12.09 10.73
CA GLU A 564 -19.68 13.50 10.46
C GLU A 564 -18.45 14.38 10.22
N LYS A 565 -17.38 14.13 10.98
CA LYS A 565 -16.11 14.83 10.86
C LYS A 565 -15.42 14.59 9.52
N ALA A 566 -15.42 13.33 9.04
CA ALA A 566 -14.84 12.97 7.74
C ALA A 566 -15.66 13.58 6.59
N VAL A 567 -17.00 13.48 6.66
CA VAL A 567 -17.89 14.08 5.64
C VAL A 567 -17.66 15.60 5.56
N ALA A 568 -17.66 16.29 6.69
CA ALA A 568 -17.42 17.74 6.73
C ALA A 568 -16.04 18.12 6.16
N LEU A 569 -15.00 17.35 6.46
CA LEU A 569 -13.65 17.54 5.92
C LEU A 569 -13.64 17.43 4.39
N PHE A 570 -14.12 16.34 3.85
CA PHE A 570 -14.02 16.07 2.42
C PHE A 570 -14.92 16.98 1.58
N GLU A 571 -16.12 17.32 2.06
CA GLU A 571 -17.00 18.25 1.39
C GLU A 571 -16.44 19.69 1.43
N SER A 572 -15.91 20.15 2.58
CA SER A 572 -15.32 21.49 2.69
C SER A 572 -14.08 21.70 1.85
N THR A 573 -13.30 20.63 1.63
CA THR A 573 -12.11 20.65 0.77
C THR A 573 -12.41 20.32 -0.71
N GLY A 574 -13.65 19.91 -1.03
CA GLY A 574 -14.07 19.54 -2.38
C GLY A 574 -13.44 18.26 -2.92
N VAL A 575 -12.86 17.43 -2.04
CA VAL A 575 -12.14 16.21 -2.46
C VAL A 575 -13.10 15.06 -2.75
N LEU A 576 -14.04 14.78 -1.85
CA LEU A 576 -15.09 13.78 -2.02
C LEU A 576 -16.42 14.32 -1.50
N SER A 577 -17.50 13.99 -2.19
CA SER A 577 -18.86 14.20 -1.72
C SER A 577 -19.26 13.11 -0.72
N LYS A 578 -20.32 13.38 0.06
CA LYS A 578 -20.90 12.37 0.96
C LYS A 578 -21.30 11.08 0.23
N VAL A 579 -21.83 11.19 -0.99
CA VAL A 579 -22.21 10.02 -1.80
C VAL A 579 -21.01 9.18 -2.17
N GLU A 580 -19.89 9.80 -2.57
CA GLU A 580 -18.64 9.10 -2.88
C GLU A 580 -18.03 8.44 -1.64
N LEU A 581 -18.14 9.06 -0.47
CA LEU A 581 -17.66 8.47 0.79
C LEU A 581 -18.47 7.24 1.20
N LEU A 582 -19.80 7.31 1.12
CA LEU A 582 -20.69 6.17 1.39
C LEU A 582 -20.40 5.01 0.43
N ALA A 583 -20.26 5.29 -0.87
CA ALA A 583 -19.95 4.27 -1.86
C ALA A 583 -18.61 3.58 -1.57
N ARG A 584 -17.56 4.34 -1.23
CA ARG A 584 -16.24 3.78 -0.86
C ARG A 584 -16.28 2.97 0.42
N TYR A 585 -17.09 3.38 1.37
CA TYR A 585 -17.35 2.61 2.59
C TYR A 585 -17.96 1.24 2.27
N GLU A 586 -19.05 1.22 1.49
CA GLU A 586 -19.71 -0.03 1.10
C GLU A 586 -18.80 -0.95 0.27
N ILE A 587 -18.05 -0.38 -0.70
CA ILE A 587 -17.07 -1.13 -1.49
C ILE A 587 -15.99 -1.76 -0.60
N GLY A 588 -15.48 -1.02 0.38
CA GLY A 588 -14.47 -1.54 1.31
C GLY A 588 -15.00 -2.68 2.18
N LEU A 589 -16.24 -2.59 2.65
CA LEU A 589 -16.91 -3.68 3.38
C LEU A 589 -17.17 -4.90 2.50
N GLU A 590 -17.63 -4.69 1.26
CA GLU A 590 -17.83 -5.77 0.30
C GLU A 590 -16.52 -6.51 -0.01
N GLU A 591 -15.42 -5.77 -0.21
CA GLU A 591 -14.09 -6.33 -0.44
C GLU A 591 -13.62 -7.16 0.77
N TYR A 592 -13.83 -6.64 2.00
CA TYR A 592 -13.53 -7.37 3.23
C TYR A 592 -14.29 -8.69 3.31
N VAL A 593 -15.63 -8.66 3.11
CA VAL A 593 -16.49 -9.84 3.12
C VAL A 593 -16.03 -10.87 2.10
N LYS A 594 -15.78 -10.45 0.85
CA LYS A 594 -15.32 -11.35 -0.22
C LYS A 594 -13.95 -11.97 0.09
N THR A 595 -13.01 -11.19 0.61
CA THR A 595 -11.68 -11.69 0.96
C THR A 595 -11.76 -12.78 2.03
N VAL A 596 -12.45 -12.52 3.15
CA VAL A 596 -12.59 -13.51 4.23
C VAL A 596 -13.42 -14.72 3.77
N GLN A 597 -14.43 -14.50 2.92
CA GLN A 597 -15.22 -15.59 2.33
C GLN A 597 -14.36 -16.52 1.46
N ILE A 598 -13.48 -15.96 0.61
CA ILE A 598 -12.57 -16.75 -0.22
C ILE A 598 -11.61 -17.55 0.67
N GLU A 599 -10.97 -16.90 1.65
CA GLU A 599 -10.07 -17.57 2.59
C GLU A 599 -10.77 -18.71 3.33
N SER A 600 -12.00 -18.49 3.83
CA SER A 600 -12.76 -19.53 4.54
C SER A 600 -13.07 -20.76 3.68
N ARG A 601 -13.39 -20.54 2.39
CA ARG A 601 -13.65 -21.62 1.44
C ARG A 601 -12.40 -22.40 1.12
N VAL A 602 -11.31 -21.71 0.85
CA VAL A 602 -10.02 -22.33 0.52
C VAL A 602 -9.47 -23.11 1.71
N LEU A 603 -9.55 -22.56 2.93
CA LEU A 603 -9.13 -23.26 4.15
C LEU A 603 -9.92 -24.56 4.36
N GLY A 604 -11.25 -24.50 4.23
CA GLY A 604 -12.12 -25.68 4.37
C GLY A 604 -11.82 -26.74 3.31
N ASP A 605 -11.62 -26.32 2.05
CA ASP A 605 -11.26 -27.23 0.95
C ASP A 605 -9.93 -27.92 1.20
N ILE A 606 -8.87 -27.16 1.53
CA ILE A 606 -7.54 -27.76 1.77
C ILE A 606 -7.58 -28.69 2.99
N ALA A 607 -8.25 -28.30 4.08
CA ALA A 607 -8.36 -29.10 5.28
C ALA A 607 -9.03 -30.47 5.00
N LEU A 608 -10.17 -30.45 4.29
CA LEU A 608 -10.95 -31.66 4.05
C LEU A 608 -10.47 -32.49 2.86
N ASN A 609 -9.90 -31.88 1.82
CA ASN A 609 -9.53 -32.59 0.58
C ASN A 609 -8.02 -32.90 0.45
N HIS A 610 -7.18 -32.24 1.25
CA HIS A 610 -5.72 -32.48 1.25
C HIS A 610 -5.22 -33.02 2.60
N VAL A 611 -5.49 -32.31 3.70
CA VAL A 611 -4.93 -32.65 5.01
C VAL A 611 -5.56 -33.94 5.57
N VAL A 612 -6.88 -33.98 5.69
CA VAL A 612 -7.60 -35.14 6.27
C VAL A 612 -7.34 -36.44 5.48
N PRO A 613 -7.49 -36.47 4.15
CA PRO A 613 -7.22 -37.70 3.40
C PRO A 613 -5.77 -38.18 3.52
N THR A 614 -4.81 -37.27 3.64
CA THR A 614 -3.40 -37.61 3.84
C THR A 614 -3.18 -38.20 5.24
N ALA A 615 -3.77 -37.61 6.27
CA ALA A 615 -3.72 -38.15 7.63
C ALA A 615 -4.33 -39.55 7.74
N VAL A 616 -5.50 -39.77 7.09
CA VAL A 616 -6.15 -41.10 7.04
C VAL A 616 -5.26 -42.14 6.35
N ARG A 617 -4.57 -41.80 5.27
CA ARG A 617 -3.62 -42.69 4.61
C ARG A 617 -2.48 -43.11 5.54
N TYR A 618 -1.89 -42.18 6.25
CA TYR A 618 -0.84 -42.50 7.22
C TYR A 618 -1.37 -43.33 8.38
N GLN A 619 -2.58 -43.02 8.88
CA GLN A 619 -3.22 -43.79 9.92
C GLN A 619 -3.44 -45.25 9.52
N ASN A 620 -3.81 -45.50 8.25
CA ASN A 620 -3.90 -46.87 7.73
C ASN A 620 -2.54 -47.62 7.76
N THR A 621 -1.44 -46.94 7.44
CA THR A 621 -0.09 -47.49 7.57
C THR A 621 0.24 -47.88 9.02
N LEU A 622 -0.10 -47.04 9.97
CA LEU A 622 0.07 -47.32 11.41
C LEU A 622 -0.81 -48.51 11.85
N ILE A 623 -2.07 -48.57 11.41
CA ILE A 623 -3.01 -49.64 11.74
C ILE A 623 -2.46 -50.98 11.20
N GLU A 624 -1.96 -51.07 9.97
CA GLU A 624 -1.37 -52.27 9.43
C GLU A 624 -0.10 -52.70 10.22
N ASN A 625 0.71 -51.74 10.67
CA ASN A 625 1.86 -52.02 11.53
C ASN A 625 1.39 -52.63 12.89
N VAL A 626 0.38 -52.04 13.54
CA VAL A 626 -0.15 -52.55 14.79
C VAL A 626 -0.76 -53.93 14.64
N LYS A 627 -1.43 -54.21 13.52
CA LYS A 627 -1.93 -55.60 13.22
C LYS A 627 -0.78 -56.58 13.13
N GLY A 628 0.29 -56.26 12.42
CA GLY A 628 1.48 -57.12 12.31
C GLY A 628 2.17 -57.34 13.65
N LEU A 629 2.30 -56.31 14.48
CA LEU A 629 2.83 -56.42 15.84
C LEU A 629 1.95 -57.34 16.73
N LYS A 630 0.63 -57.27 16.59
CA LYS A 630 -0.29 -58.16 17.29
C LYS A 630 -0.13 -59.61 16.89
N GLU A 631 0.09 -59.90 15.60
CA GLU A 631 0.36 -61.28 15.11
C GLU A 631 1.66 -61.83 15.65
N ILE A 632 2.70 -60.99 15.83
CA ILE A 632 4.03 -61.42 16.29
C ILE A 632 4.07 -61.58 17.81
N PHE A 633 3.52 -60.60 18.56
CA PHE A 633 3.68 -60.50 20.01
C PHE A 633 2.43 -60.97 20.83
N GLY A 634 1.33 -61.35 20.18
CA GLY A 634 0.11 -61.85 20.83
C GLY A 634 -0.45 -60.82 21.85
N ASP A 635 -0.70 -61.25 23.06
CA ASP A 635 -1.33 -60.40 24.11
C ASP A 635 -0.46 -59.22 24.59
N SER A 636 0.88 -59.30 24.38
CA SER A 636 1.79 -58.19 24.75
C SER A 636 1.88 -57.07 23.72
N TYR A 637 1.14 -57.15 22.58
CA TYR A 637 1.21 -56.16 21.52
C TYR A 637 0.92 -54.73 21.96
N GLN A 638 0.06 -54.55 22.97
CA GLN A 638 -0.31 -53.21 23.46
C GLN A 638 0.86 -52.46 24.06
N GLU A 639 1.79 -53.15 24.72
CA GLU A 639 3.01 -52.56 25.24
C GLU A 639 3.98 -52.17 24.10
N VAL A 640 4.16 -53.06 23.13
CA VAL A 640 5.06 -52.89 22.01
C VAL A 640 4.56 -51.84 21.02
N ALA A 641 3.26 -51.74 20.83
CA ALA A 641 2.61 -50.80 19.90
C ALA A 641 2.04 -49.55 20.58
N ALA A 642 2.42 -49.28 21.83
CA ALA A 642 1.85 -48.15 22.63
C ALA A 642 1.93 -46.81 21.90
N GLU A 643 3.07 -46.47 21.35
CA GLU A 643 3.32 -45.22 20.63
C GLU A 643 2.47 -45.11 19.34
N GLN A 644 2.36 -46.19 18.57
CA GLN A 644 1.57 -46.24 17.35
C GLN A 644 0.06 -46.09 17.67
N LEU A 645 -0.41 -46.73 18.71
CA LEU A 645 -1.80 -46.64 19.16
C LEU A 645 -2.13 -45.23 19.64
N GLU A 646 -1.22 -44.58 20.36
CA GLU A 646 -1.39 -43.20 20.79
C GLU A 646 -1.41 -42.25 19.59
N LEU A 647 -0.49 -42.40 18.63
CA LEU A 647 -0.45 -41.59 17.42
C LEU A 647 -1.73 -41.73 16.56
N ILE A 648 -2.25 -42.97 16.43
CA ILE A 648 -3.52 -43.25 15.73
C ILE A 648 -4.67 -42.46 16.41
N ARG A 649 -4.72 -42.44 17.75
CA ARG A 649 -5.73 -41.71 18.49
C ARG A 649 -5.62 -40.20 18.29
N HIS A 650 -4.43 -39.63 18.42
CA HIS A 650 -4.18 -38.20 18.21
C HIS A 650 -4.57 -37.76 16.80
N ILE A 651 -4.20 -38.53 15.77
CA ILE A 651 -4.62 -38.25 14.39
C ILE A 651 -6.16 -38.22 14.29
N SER A 652 -6.86 -39.19 14.89
CA SER A 652 -8.32 -39.24 14.88
C SER A 652 -8.96 -38.03 15.59
N GLU A 653 -8.38 -37.60 16.72
CA GLU A 653 -8.81 -36.41 17.45
C GLU A 653 -8.67 -35.14 16.60
N HIS A 654 -7.54 -34.91 15.96
CA HIS A 654 -7.34 -33.77 15.09
C HIS A 654 -8.28 -33.78 13.88
N ILE A 655 -8.49 -34.94 13.23
CA ILE A 655 -9.42 -35.08 12.12
C ILE A 655 -10.85 -34.74 12.58
N LYS A 656 -11.29 -35.24 13.74
CA LYS A 656 -12.61 -34.93 14.29
C LYS A 656 -12.82 -33.43 14.48
N VAL A 657 -11.83 -32.75 15.07
CA VAL A 657 -11.94 -31.29 15.30
C VAL A 657 -11.96 -30.55 13.97
N ILE A 658 -11.09 -30.89 13.02
CA ILE A 658 -11.08 -30.27 11.70
C ILE A 658 -12.48 -30.34 11.06
N HIS A 659 -13.09 -31.54 11.00
CA HIS A 659 -14.42 -31.72 10.44
C HIS A 659 -15.47 -30.84 11.12
N SER A 660 -15.56 -30.89 12.46
CA SER A 660 -16.57 -30.16 13.22
C SER A 660 -16.39 -28.62 13.08
N GLN A 661 -15.13 -28.15 13.05
CA GLN A 661 -14.86 -26.71 12.94
C GLN A 661 -15.09 -26.19 11.51
N VAL A 662 -14.77 -26.98 10.49
CA VAL A 662 -15.10 -26.62 9.10
C VAL A 662 -16.60 -26.57 8.88
N GLU A 663 -17.36 -27.54 9.38
CA GLU A 663 -18.83 -27.52 9.32
C GLU A 663 -19.41 -26.29 10.02
N ALA A 664 -18.95 -26.00 11.24
CA ALA A 664 -19.39 -24.81 12.00
C ALA A 664 -19.03 -23.50 11.26
N MET A 665 -17.84 -23.41 10.68
CA MET A 665 -17.43 -22.27 9.85
C MET A 665 -18.34 -22.10 8.63
N VAL A 666 -18.73 -23.19 7.96
CA VAL A 666 -19.64 -23.16 6.81
C VAL A 666 -21.02 -22.63 7.22
N GLU A 667 -21.56 -23.08 8.37
CA GLU A 667 -22.84 -22.59 8.86
C GLU A 667 -22.78 -21.11 9.28
N ALA A 668 -21.71 -20.68 9.96
CA ALA A 668 -21.48 -19.27 10.29
C ALA A 668 -21.43 -18.40 9.01
N ARG A 669 -20.74 -18.88 7.96
CA ARG A 669 -20.68 -18.20 6.67
C ARG A 669 -22.04 -18.11 5.96
N LYS A 670 -22.84 -19.21 6.00
CA LYS A 670 -24.20 -19.18 5.46
C LYS A 670 -25.06 -18.16 6.19
N HIS A 671 -24.99 -18.14 7.52
CA HIS A 671 -25.68 -17.13 8.33
C HIS A 671 -25.26 -15.71 7.92
N ALA A 672 -23.96 -15.41 7.90
CA ALA A 672 -23.45 -14.10 7.53
C ALA A 672 -23.90 -13.65 6.13
N ASN A 673 -23.97 -14.57 5.16
CA ASN A 673 -24.42 -14.25 3.79
C ASN A 673 -25.90 -13.83 3.71
N HIS A 674 -26.75 -14.26 4.65
CA HIS A 674 -28.17 -13.91 4.68
C HIS A 674 -28.47 -12.58 5.37
N LEU A 675 -27.47 -11.93 6.00
CA LEU A 675 -27.64 -10.62 6.61
C LEU A 675 -27.96 -9.55 5.55
N PRO A 676 -28.69 -8.47 5.91
CA PRO A 676 -29.30 -7.58 4.93
C PRO A 676 -28.29 -6.68 4.20
N ASP A 677 -27.28 -6.19 4.87
CA ASP A 677 -26.34 -5.19 4.37
C ASP A 677 -24.87 -5.61 4.55
N PHE A 678 -23.97 -4.89 3.93
CA PHE A 678 -22.53 -5.20 3.98
C PHE A 678 -21.90 -4.91 5.34
N GLU A 679 -22.42 -3.97 6.14
CA GLU A 679 -21.92 -3.70 7.48
C GLU A 679 -22.17 -4.92 8.40
N ALA A 680 -23.40 -5.37 8.47
CA ALA A 680 -23.77 -6.56 9.24
C ALA A 680 -23.01 -7.82 8.77
N LYS A 681 -22.85 -7.98 7.43
CA LYS A 681 -22.06 -9.09 6.87
C LYS A 681 -20.60 -9.01 7.29
N ALA A 682 -19.97 -7.84 7.16
CA ALA A 682 -18.56 -7.67 7.50
C ALA A 682 -18.28 -7.92 8.99
N ASP A 683 -19.15 -7.40 9.87
CA ASP A 683 -19.08 -7.66 11.31
C ASP A 683 -19.25 -9.17 11.63
N ALA A 684 -20.18 -9.87 10.97
CA ALA A 684 -20.37 -11.32 11.15
C ALA A 684 -19.16 -12.12 10.59
N TYR A 685 -18.63 -11.77 9.44
CA TYR A 685 -17.43 -12.40 8.92
C TYR A 685 -16.22 -12.18 9.83
N CYS A 686 -16.07 -10.99 10.41
CA CYS A 686 -15.01 -10.66 11.34
C CYS A 686 -15.11 -11.44 12.66
N THR A 687 -16.31 -11.49 13.26
CA THR A 687 -16.51 -11.99 14.63
C THR A 687 -16.97 -13.45 14.71
N GLN A 688 -17.61 -13.98 13.66
CA GLN A 688 -18.20 -15.32 13.68
C GLN A 688 -17.52 -16.29 12.70
N VAL A 689 -16.95 -15.83 11.58
CA VAL A 689 -16.31 -16.70 10.58
C VAL A 689 -14.80 -16.77 10.78
N LYS A 690 -14.13 -15.63 10.84
CA LYS A 690 -12.67 -15.53 10.95
C LYS A 690 -12.07 -16.28 12.16
N PRO A 691 -12.70 -16.34 13.35
CA PRO A 691 -12.14 -17.07 14.49
C PRO A 691 -11.92 -18.58 14.25
N PHE A 692 -12.65 -19.20 13.34
CA PHE A 692 -12.44 -20.61 12.98
C PHE A 692 -11.08 -20.86 12.30
N PHE A 693 -10.50 -19.86 11.66
CA PHE A 693 -9.26 -20.03 10.89
C PHE A 693 -8.11 -20.51 11.77
N GLU A 694 -7.92 -19.91 12.92
CA GLU A 694 -6.83 -20.27 13.85
C GLU A 694 -7.02 -21.68 14.41
N VAL A 695 -8.25 -22.07 14.73
CA VAL A 695 -8.55 -23.40 15.28
C VAL A 695 -8.29 -24.48 14.20
N ILE A 696 -8.83 -24.29 12.99
CA ILE A 696 -8.65 -25.26 11.90
C ILE A 696 -7.15 -25.34 11.54
N ARG A 697 -6.48 -24.21 11.41
CA ARG A 697 -5.04 -24.13 11.16
C ARG A 697 -4.25 -24.92 12.19
N TYR A 698 -4.49 -24.69 13.48
CA TYR A 698 -3.77 -25.37 14.56
C TYR A 698 -3.82 -26.90 14.41
N HIS A 699 -4.99 -27.46 14.13
CA HIS A 699 -5.14 -28.90 14.00
C HIS A 699 -4.54 -29.43 12.69
N CYS A 700 -4.59 -28.68 11.60
CA CYS A 700 -3.91 -29.01 10.36
C CYS A 700 -2.37 -29.00 10.52
N ASP A 701 -1.82 -27.98 11.19
CA ASP A 701 -0.40 -27.83 11.46
C ASP A 701 0.13 -28.94 12.39
N LYS A 702 -0.69 -29.43 13.33
CA LYS A 702 -0.36 -30.62 14.13
C LYS A 702 -0.30 -31.88 13.30
N LEU A 703 -1.25 -32.08 12.38
CA LEU A 703 -1.21 -33.22 11.44
C LEU A 703 0.01 -33.15 10.49
N GLU A 704 0.43 -31.95 10.08
CA GLU A 704 1.65 -31.78 9.28
C GLU A 704 2.91 -32.30 9.97
N LEU A 705 2.96 -32.23 11.31
CA LEU A 705 4.08 -32.74 12.12
C LEU A 705 3.99 -34.25 12.37
N MET A 706 2.77 -34.81 12.41
CA MET A 706 2.56 -36.22 12.75
C MET A 706 2.64 -37.14 11.55
N VAL A 707 2.16 -36.67 10.39
CA VAL A 707 2.05 -37.46 9.17
C VAL A 707 3.43 -37.64 8.53
N ASP A 708 3.65 -38.83 7.97
CA ASP A 708 4.83 -39.14 7.18
C ASP A 708 5.09 -38.11 6.08
N ASP A 709 6.32 -37.62 6.03
CA ASP A 709 6.73 -36.55 5.13
C ASP A 709 6.57 -36.92 3.65
N GLU A 710 6.71 -38.22 3.29
CA GLU A 710 6.50 -38.69 1.94
C GLU A 710 5.02 -38.69 1.51
N LEU A 711 4.11 -38.82 2.45
CA LEU A 711 2.67 -38.75 2.20
C LEU A 711 2.13 -37.32 2.17
N TRP A 712 2.82 -36.38 2.83
CA TRP A 712 2.36 -35.00 2.91
C TRP A 712 2.44 -34.28 1.56
N THR A 713 1.31 -33.82 1.04
CA THR A 713 1.18 -33.34 -0.35
C THR A 713 1.50 -31.87 -0.56
N LEU A 714 1.40 -31.04 0.48
CA LEU A 714 1.60 -29.59 0.40
C LEU A 714 3.05 -29.23 0.72
N THR A 715 3.61 -28.24 0.04
CA THR A 715 4.93 -27.70 0.41
C THR A 715 4.88 -27.06 1.80
N LYS A 716 5.92 -27.35 2.59
CA LYS A 716 6.06 -26.90 3.96
C LYS A 716 6.77 -25.53 4.03
N TYR A 717 6.64 -24.81 5.13
CA TYR A 717 7.30 -23.51 5.32
C TYR A 717 8.81 -23.58 5.11
N ARG A 718 9.47 -24.65 5.61
CA ARG A 718 10.91 -24.85 5.40
C ARG A 718 11.31 -24.89 3.92
N GLU A 719 10.42 -25.36 3.07
CA GLU A 719 10.66 -25.50 1.63
C GLU A 719 10.30 -24.22 0.86
N LEU A 720 9.32 -23.47 1.35
CA LEU A 720 8.90 -22.20 0.74
C LEU A 720 9.86 -21.05 1.08
N LEU A 721 10.42 -21.06 2.31
CA LEU A 721 11.18 -19.92 2.85
C LEU A 721 12.71 -20.14 2.84
N PHE A 722 13.21 -21.38 2.87
CA PHE A 722 14.63 -21.69 3.03
C PHE A 722 15.17 -22.59 1.92
N ASN A 723 14.68 -22.43 0.69
CA ASN A 723 15.07 -23.27 -0.44
C ASN A 723 16.20 -22.64 -1.29
#